data_5567b61e8660b92a2bc971697798e0a4
#
_entry.id   5567b61e8660b92a2bc971697798e0a4
#
_cell.length_a   1.000
_cell.length_b   1.000
_cell.length_c   1.000
_cell.angle_alpha   90.00
_cell.angle_beta   90.00
_cell.angle_gamma   90.00
#
_symmetry.space_group_name_H-M   'P 1'
#
loop_
_entity.id
_entity.type
_entity.pdbx_description
1 polymer ?
#
loop_
_entity_poly.entity_id
_entity_poly.type
_entity_poly.pdbx_seq_one_letter_code
_entity_poly.pdbx_strand_id
1 'polypeptide(L)'
;MKIRNLILTMALTAGTVSLMAETKLEQGRWSIVNADDNTLTISFDGKEAIKNAYAEVTYRIAGTEASGSINSMTVSPSSVSIVPFEDEIGSGRALTRVYDDGRASMTHTLSLYDKAPYMIARVVVASDNDGEVIESNHMVAFATETRCQLPEGTSHRMIKVPFDNDGHGRYEVYDFSNEMTSHEVGCVFDATTKFGFVAGSVDHDKWKSGITIKGSYKRFIEKLELLSGYTSQLTRDYDWETKTVIPHGYVKGAKAESARYLIGFFDDWRVGLETFAETCATITPPAPWDGGNPMGWSTWGVMMNHVNTPAVKETAQWIKDNLFDLGFHDKNDQTVISLDSFCDGWGMTSSEISQLGNRFLSDGTYKEGLQTKQGLNMRLGLYGGMVIWDWTFNGSVPGTGIRDIPSYTWGDALLRYNGKEHRLFEGGQYCAIDPTHPAFYYNMDYTLSRWAAWKIKYIKMDFINSGICEGDSWYNPEITTGVMAYNYGMKIIYDLAKKYDMYIVESMAPLFPYQWAHGRRSCCDRFSELGESEYVMNAMTWGWWTDRLYAVNDPDQLVLHKDGHNKGETEGENRVRVTTGMCTGAFIIGDSFSDKCVYVDDNGHAKGAVVAYPEASKARALKMFGNADINAYVRENTGSFRPVDGGSYTGSQQAAYVYMRDTPQYVYVAVFNFSKYIARNGSVLYESIGIEPSNIKEIKELWTGETVSGKAESFDYSVPAGDVRVFRLAKVVAGVDDIVVDRTSRPSVSAVIAGNECVVSSSAEMASVALYDLSGRCVARVDDINHVQAVFDVNVQKGVYIVNALMADGSRLSAKITAR
;
A
#
# COMPACT_ATOMS: atom_id res chain seq x y z
N MET A 1 8.40 -19.39 -16.89
CA MET A 1 9.39 -19.61 -15.84
C MET A 1 8.95 -20.83 -15.04
N LYS A 2 9.76 -21.86 -14.85
CA LYS A 2 9.28 -23.15 -14.30
C LYS A 2 9.12 -23.01 -12.77
N ILE A 3 7.88 -23.12 -12.29
CA ILE A 3 7.56 -23.26 -10.87
C ILE A 3 7.91 -24.70 -10.48
N ARG A 4 8.82 -24.87 -9.55
CA ARG A 4 9.12 -26.16 -8.94
C ARG A 4 8.10 -26.43 -7.84
N ASN A 5 7.17 -27.34 -8.11
CA ASN A 5 6.32 -27.93 -7.08
C ASN A 5 7.18 -28.79 -6.16
N LEU A 6 7.31 -28.41 -4.92
CA LEU A 6 7.87 -29.26 -3.87
C LEU A 6 6.73 -30.14 -3.34
N ILE A 7 6.67 -31.38 -3.77
CA ILE A 7 5.73 -32.39 -3.25
C ILE A 7 6.33 -32.91 -1.94
N LEU A 8 5.68 -32.62 -0.82
CA LEU A 8 5.98 -33.25 0.47
C LEU A 8 5.29 -34.62 0.52
N THR A 9 6.04 -35.69 0.36
CA THR A 9 5.53 -37.05 0.48
C THR A 9 5.42 -37.42 1.96
N MET A 10 4.21 -37.55 2.50
CA MET A 10 3.97 -38.11 3.82
C MET A 10 3.95 -39.62 3.76
N ALA A 11 4.76 -40.26 4.60
CA ALA A 11 4.69 -41.72 4.83
C ALA A 11 3.61 -41.96 5.92
N LEU A 12 2.54 -42.68 5.55
CA LEU A 12 1.56 -43.20 6.49
C LEU A 12 2.14 -44.43 7.22
N THR A 13 2.26 -44.36 8.54
CA THR A 13 2.35 -45.56 9.39
C THR A 13 1.11 -45.65 10.27
N ALA A 14 0.34 -46.71 10.09
CA ALA A 14 -0.79 -47.04 10.96
C ALA A 14 -0.34 -47.45 12.35
N GLY A 15 -0.93 -46.88 13.40
CA GLY A 15 -0.63 -47.26 14.77
C GLY A 15 -1.61 -46.68 15.80
N THR A 16 -2.36 -47.54 16.40
CA THR A 16 -2.96 -47.51 17.78
C THR A 16 -3.42 -46.15 18.34
N VAL A 17 -4.66 -46.10 18.79
CA VAL A 17 -5.24 -45.04 19.63
C VAL A 17 -4.35 -44.88 20.87
N SER A 18 -3.47 -43.91 20.87
CA SER A 18 -2.70 -43.42 22.00
C SER A 18 -3.41 -42.19 22.53
N LEU A 19 -3.69 -42.11 23.81
CA LEU A 19 -3.96 -40.81 24.48
C LEU A 19 -2.83 -39.89 24.09
N MET A 20 -3.16 -38.82 23.39
CA MET A 20 -2.16 -37.87 22.87
C MET A 20 -1.61 -37.13 24.07
N ALA A 21 -0.32 -37.29 24.36
CA ALA A 21 0.36 -36.53 25.38
C ALA A 21 0.36 -35.03 24.98
N GLU A 22 0.38 -34.14 25.96
CA GLU A 22 0.55 -32.69 25.77
C GLU A 22 1.65 -32.42 24.75
N THR A 23 1.30 -31.67 23.73
CA THR A 23 2.26 -31.26 22.67
C THR A 23 2.55 -29.77 22.79
N LYS A 24 3.81 -29.42 23.02
CA LYS A 24 4.24 -28.05 23.24
C LYS A 24 5.25 -27.59 22.20
N LEU A 25 4.96 -26.45 21.57
CA LEU A 25 5.85 -25.73 20.67
C LEU A 25 6.28 -24.41 21.30
N GLU A 26 7.59 -24.20 21.46
CA GLU A 26 8.15 -22.96 22.02
C GLU A 26 9.15 -22.35 21.04
N GLN A 27 9.07 -21.01 20.86
CA GLN A 27 10.00 -20.22 20.07
C GLN A 27 10.03 -18.77 20.57
N GLY A 28 11.18 -18.31 21.05
CA GLY A 28 11.34 -16.96 21.59
C GLY A 28 10.37 -16.65 22.73
N ARG A 29 9.53 -15.64 22.53
CA ARG A 29 8.51 -15.20 23.51
C ARG A 29 7.20 -16.02 23.46
N TRP A 30 7.09 -16.96 22.51
CA TRP A 30 5.86 -17.71 22.23
C TRP A 30 5.89 -19.11 22.77
N SER A 31 4.75 -19.57 23.27
CA SER A 31 4.49 -20.97 23.59
C SER A 31 3.08 -21.35 23.14
N ILE A 32 2.97 -22.44 22.36
CA ILE A 32 1.71 -23.02 21.89
C ILE A 32 1.58 -24.39 22.52
N VAL A 33 0.52 -24.61 23.29
CA VAL A 33 0.26 -25.87 23.96
C VAL A 33 -1.04 -26.48 23.46
N ASN A 34 -0.96 -27.70 22.91
CA ASN A 34 -2.10 -28.56 22.70
C ASN A 34 -2.16 -29.55 23.88
N ALA A 35 -3.12 -29.35 24.75
CA ALA A 35 -3.31 -30.19 25.95
C ALA A 35 -3.90 -31.57 25.59
N ASP A 36 -3.90 -32.47 26.57
CA ASP A 36 -4.43 -33.85 26.42
C ASP A 36 -5.94 -33.87 26.08
N ASP A 37 -6.69 -32.85 26.48
CA ASP A 37 -8.10 -32.67 26.14
C ASP A 37 -8.33 -31.95 24.80
N ASN A 38 -7.23 -31.76 24.00
CA ASN A 38 -7.20 -31.04 22.73
C ASN A 38 -7.48 -29.53 22.79
N THR A 39 -7.52 -28.93 23.97
CA THR A 39 -7.57 -27.49 24.10
C THR A 39 -6.25 -26.86 23.67
N LEU A 40 -6.35 -25.73 22.98
CA LEU A 40 -5.20 -25.01 22.43
C LEU A 40 -5.00 -23.70 23.18
N THR A 41 -3.85 -23.56 23.85
CA THR A 41 -3.48 -22.35 24.58
C THR A 41 -2.24 -21.70 23.98
N ILE A 42 -2.31 -20.38 23.72
CA ILE A 42 -1.19 -19.58 23.24
C ILE A 42 -0.74 -18.68 24.38
N SER A 43 0.54 -18.76 24.71
CA SER A 43 1.18 -17.89 25.70
C SER A 43 2.21 -16.98 25.05
N PHE A 44 2.34 -15.77 25.59
CA PHE A 44 3.34 -14.79 25.20
C PHE A 44 4.00 -14.24 26.47
N ASP A 45 5.34 -14.25 26.52
CA ASP A 45 6.14 -13.93 27.72
C ASP A 45 5.71 -14.70 28.96
N GLY A 46 5.37 -15.97 28.79
CA GLY A 46 4.92 -16.83 29.87
C GLY A 46 3.51 -16.56 30.42
N LYS A 47 2.76 -15.61 29.80
CA LYS A 47 1.36 -15.30 30.15
C LYS A 47 0.42 -15.94 29.12
N GLU A 48 -0.63 -16.63 29.59
CA GLU A 48 -1.68 -17.16 28.70
C GLU A 48 -2.46 -16.02 28.07
N ALA A 49 -2.22 -15.80 26.77
CA ALA A 49 -2.79 -14.68 26.03
C ALA A 49 -4.06 -15.06 25.25
N ILE A 50 -4.15 -16.29 24.75
CA ILE A 50 -5.33 -16.82 24.03
C ILE A 50 -5.56 -18.26 24.49
N LYS A 51 -6.81 -18.57 24.85
CA LYS A 51 -7.24 -19.88 25.37
C LYS A 51 -8.31 -20.48 24.49
N ASN A 52 -8.37 -21.82 24.46
CA ASN A 52 -9.37 -22.58 23.71
C ASN A 52 -9.46 -22.12 22.26
N ALA A 53 -8.29 -21.87 21.64
CA ALA A 53 -8.26 -21.48 20.25
C ALA A 53 -8.68 -22.65 19.36
N TYR A 54 -9.44 -22.33 18.30
CA TYR A 54 -9.97 -23.31 17.37
C TYR A 54 -9.89 -22.84 15.91
N ALA A 55 -10.13 -23.77 15.01
CA ALA A 55 -10.30 -23.54 13.58
C ALA A 55 -11.57 -24.23 13.08
N GLU A 56 -12.16 -23.69 12.03
CA GLU A 56 -13.38 -24.24 11.43
C GLU A 56 -13.36 -24.07 9.91
N VAL A 57 -13.86 -25.07 9.19
CA VAL A 57 -14.09 -24.98 7.75
C VAL A 57 -15.46 -25.51 7.41
N THR A 58 -16.15 -24.84 6.47
CA THR A 58 -17.28 -25.44 5.76
C THR A 58 -16.81 -25.84 4.37
N TYR A 59 -17.29 -26.94 3.84
CA TYR A 59 -16.87 -27.42 2.55
C TYR A 59 -18.02 -28.10 1.79
N ARG A 60 -17.86 -28.23 0.50
CA ARG A 60 -18.68 -29.11 -0.36
C ARG A 60 -17.79 -29.82 -1.38
N ILE A 61 -18.29 -30.95 -1.89
CA ILE A 61 -17.65 -31.68 -2.99
C ILE A 61 -18.26 -31.21 -4.31
N ALA A 62 -17.44 -30.65 -5.17
CA ALA A 62 -17.90 -30.06 -6.44
C ALA A 62 -18.65 -31.08 -7.30
N GLY A 63 -19.77 -30.64 -7.91
CA GLY A 63 -20.60 -31.46 -8.74
C GLY A 63 -21.46 -32.49 -8.01
N THR A 64 -21.50 -32.44 -6.68
CA THR A 64 -22.35 -33.31 -5.83
C THR A 64 -23.15 -32.49 -4.83
N GLU A 65 -24.10 -33.14 -4.13
CA GLU A 65 -24.83 -32.54 -3.00
C GLU A 65 -24.09 -32.71 -1.66
N ALA A 66 -22.90 -33.31 -1.68
CA ALA A 66 -22.14 -33.61 -0.48
C ALA A 66 -21.46 -32.35 0.06
N SER A 67 -21.74 -32.03 1.32
CA SER A 67 -21.16 -30.91 2.05
C SER A 67 -20.94 -31.29 3.52
N GLY A 68 -20.09 -30.53 4.21
CA GLY A 68 -19.81 -30.75 5.62
C GLY A 68 -19.20 -29.51 6.29
N SER A 69 -18.97 -29.66 7.60
CA SER A 69 -18.22 -28.69 8.40
C SER A 69 -17.36 -29.44 9.40
N ILE A 70 -16.10 -29.05 9.52
CA ILE A 70 -15.17 -29.57 10.52
C ILE A 70 -14.80 -28.41 11.45
N ASN A 71 -15.11 -28.56 12.74
CA ASN A 71 -14.74 -27.62 13.79
C ASN A 71 -13.87 -28.33 14.82
N SER A 72 -12.68 -27.80 15.04
CA SER A 72 -11.67 -28.41 15.92
C SER A 72 -12.02 -28.41 17.40
N MET A 73 -13.12 -27.76 17.80
CA MET A 73 -13.67 -27.88 19.18
C MET A 73 -14.56 -29.11 19.35
N THR A 74 -15.19 -29.60 18.28
CA THR A 74 -16.20 -30.68 18.33
C THR A 74 -15.66 -31.98 17.79
N VAL A 75 -14.61 -31.94 16.96
CA VAL A 75 -13.95 -33.11 16.41
C VAL A 75 -12.58 -33.26 17.06
N SER A 76 -12.25 -34.45 17.57
CA SER A 76 -10.89 -34.72 18.07
C SER A 76 -9.89 -34.84 16.94
N PRO A 77 -8.66 -34.34 17.08
CA PRO A 77 -7.65 -34.49 16.01
C PRO A 77 -7.27 -35.98 15.87
N SER A 78 -7.12 -36.41 14.63
CA SER A 78 -6.58 -37.72 14.28
C SER A 78 -5.05 -37.78 14.44
N SER A 79 -4.38 -36.63 14.37
CA SER A 79 -2.95 -36.47 14.64
C SER A 79 -2.60 -35.07 15.12
N VAL A 80 -1.57 -35.01 15.96
CA VAL A 80 -0.91 -33.76 16.37
C VAL A 80 0.59 -33.93 16.25
N SER A 81 1.27 -33.01 15.58
CA SER A 81 2.71 -33.10 15.36
C SER A 81 3.37 -31.74 15.32
N ILE A 82 4.66 -31.69 15.59
CA ILE A 82 5.50 -30.52 15.35
C ILE A 82 6.44 -30.86 14.20
N VAL A 83 6.38 -30.05 13.14
CA VAL A 83 7.17 -30.26 11.92
C VAL A 83 8.01 -29.03 11.61
N PRO A 84 9.25 -29.17 11.14
CA PRO A 84 10.02 -28.06 10.61
C PRO A 84 9.44 -27.63 9.27
N PHE A 85 9.55 -26.35 8.94
CA PHE A 85 9.15 -25.80 7.64
C PHE A 85 10.08 -24.65 7.21
N GLU A 86 10.03 -24.33 5.93
CA GLU A 86 10.67 -23.15 5.34
C GLU A 86 9.75 -22.61 4.24
N ASP A 87 9.54 -21.31 4.23
CA ASP A 87 8.75 -20.61 3.22
C ASP A 87 9.40 -19.24 2.90
N GLU A 88 8.70 -18.38 2.18
CA GLU A 88 9.21 -17.05 1.78
C GLU A 88 9.44 -16.09 2.94
N ILE A 89 8.82 -16.32 4.11
CA ILE A 89 9.04 -15.53 5.34
C ILE A 89 10.30 -16.00 6.06
N GLY A 90 10.57 -17.31 6.03
CA GLY A 90 11.74 -17.91 6.66
C GLY A 90 11.52 -19.34 7.11
N SER A 91 12.45 -19.85 7.93
CA SER A 91 12.39 -21.17 8.55
C SER A 91 11.80 -21.11 9.94
N GLY A 92 11.27 -22.25 10.41
CA GLY A 92 10.68 -22.37 11.71
C GLY A 92 10.11 -23.76 12.00
N ARG A 93 9.25 -23.85 13.02
CA ARG A 93 8.52 -25.06 13.38
C ARG A 93 7.02 -24.77 13.48
N ALA A 94 6.21 -25.72 13.03
CA ALA A 94 4.77 -25.63 13.03
C ALA A 94 4.13 -26.73 13.86
N LEU A 95 3.19 -26.36 14.74
CA LEU A 95 2.24 -27.28 15.32
C LEU A 95 1.14 -27.54 14.30
N THR A 96 1.00 -28.80 13.88
CA THR A 96 0.01 -29.25 12.91
C THR A 96 -0.96 -30.22 13.55
N ARG A 97 -2.26 -29.99 13.39
CA ARG A 97 -3.38 -30.76 13.90
C ARG A 97 -4.26 -31.20 12.74
N VAL A 98 -4.55 -32.47 12.59
CA VAL A 98 -5.39 -33.02 11.51
C VAL A 98 -6.70 -33.51 12.12
N TYR A 99 -7.81 -33.17 11.51
CA TYR A 99 -9.17 -33.54 11.88
C TYR A 99 -9.85 -34.20 10.70
N ASP A 100 -10.69 -35.20 10.94
CA ASP A 100 -11.34 -36.01 9.93
C ASP A 100 -12.80 -36.23 10.31
N ASP A 101 -13.73 -35.98 9.37
CA ASP A 101 -15.15 -36.24 9.56
C ASP A 101 -15.63 -37.50 8.79
N GLY A 102 -14.70 -38.24 8.19
CA GLY A 102 -14.96 -39.45 7.39
C GLY A 102 -15.29 -39.15 5.92
N ARG A 103 -15.18 -37.92 5.48
CA ARG A 103 -15.36 -37.48 4.09
C ARG A 103 -14.29 -36.50 3.64
N ALA A 104 -13.86 -35.65 4.55
CA ALA A 104 -12.81 -34.69 4.31
C ALA A 104 -11.93 -34.55 5.56
N SER A 105 -10.69 -34.18 5.33
CA SER A 105 -9.75 -33.87 6.40
C SER A 105 -9.42 -32.39 6.45
N MET A 106 -9.42 -31.79 7.66
CA MET A 106 -8.98 -30.44 7.92
C MET A 106 -7.61 -30.45 8.60
N THR A 107 -6.65 -29.77 8.03
CA THR A 107 -5.34 -29.53 8.64
C THR A 107 -5.25 -28.11 9.18
N HIS A 108 -5.10 -27.95 10.49
CA HIS A 108 -4.88 -26.68 11.18
C HIS A 108 -3.41 -26.54 11.54
N THR A 109 -2.75 -25.47 11.09
CA THR A 109 -1.31 -25.23 11.27
C THR A 109 -1.07 -23.91 11.97
N LEU A 110 -0.22 -23.94 13.01
CA LEU A 110 0.28 -22.76 13.73
C LEU A 110 1.80 -22.75 13.62
N SER A 111 2.35 -21.80 12.87
CA SER A 111 3.78 -21.70 12.55
C SER A 111 4.47 -20.64 13.38
N LEU A 112 5.57 -20.98 14.04
CA LEU A 112 6.48 -20.05 14.71
C LEU A 112 7.81 -20.02 13.93
N TYR A 113 8.25 -18.83 13.57
CA TYR A 113 9.47 -18.61 12.80
C TYR A 113 10.70 -18.39 13.70
N ASP A 114 11.87 -18.75 13.21
CA ASP A 114 13.12 -18.57 13.96
C ASP A 114 13.47 -17.09 14.20
N LYS A 115 13.04 -16.21 13.29
CA LYS A 115 13.39 -14.76 13.32
C LYS A 115 12.21 -13.82 13.37
N ALA A 116 11.00 -14.24 12.98
CA ALA A 116 9.83 -13.36 13.00
C ALA A 116 9.17 -13.35 14.38
N PRO A 117 8.73 -12.18 14.90
CA PRO A 117 8.21 -12.04 16.25
C PRO A 117 6.72 -12.38 16.36
N TYR A 118 6.15 -13.13 15.41
CA TYR A 118 4.73 -13.46 15.32
C TYR A 118 4.51 -14.93 14.96
N MET A 119 3.26 -15.35 15.05
CA MET A 119 2.75 -16.63 14.62
C MET A 119 1.95 -16.49 13.32
N ILE A 120 2.00 -17.51 12.46
CA ILE A 120 1.09 -17.66 11.31
C ILE A 120 0.12 -18.80 11.56
N ALA A 121 -1.18 -18.52 11.39
CA ALA A 121 -2.26 -19.53 11.44
C ALA A 121 -2.81 -19.78 10.04
N ARG A 122 -3.15 -21.06 9.74
CA ARG A 122 -3.72 -21.48 8.47
C ARG A 122 -4.54 -22.76 8.64
N VAL A 123 -5.61 -22.90 7.82
CA VAL A 123 -6.33 -24.17 7.67
C VAL A 123 -6.35 -24.61 6.21
N VAL A 124 -6.37 -25.91 6.00
CA VAL A 124 -6.49 -26.56 4.71
C VAL A 124 -7.54 -27.65 4.85
N VAL A 125 -8.45 -27.74 3.88
CA VAL A 125 -9.40 -28.86 3.79
C VAL A 125 -9.18 -29.61 2.48
N ALA A 126 -9.18 -30.95 2.54
CA ALA A 126 -9.02 -31.84 1.40
C ALA A 126 -10.05 -32.95 1.48
N SER A 127 -10.52 -33.46 0.31
CA SER A 127 -11.34 -34.68 0.27
C SER A 127 -10.50 -35.91 0.64
N ASP A 128 -11.12 -36.86 1.32
CA ASP A 128 -10.49 -38.13 1.62
C ASP A 128 -10.47 -39.09 0.39
N ASN A 129 -11.17 -38.70 -0.70
CA ASN A 129 -11.19 -39.45 -1.94
C ASN A 129 -10.31 -38.80 -3.01
N ASP A 130 -9.38 -39.57 -3.56
CA ASP A 130 -8.52 -39.12 -4.65
C ASP A 130 -9.34 -38.70 -5.89
N GLY A 131 -8.99 -37.54 -6.44
CA GLY A 131 -9.60 -36.98 -7.65
C GLY A 131 -10.88 -36.21 -7.46
N GLU A 132 -11.43 -36.13 -6.24
CA GLU A 132 -12.53 -35.22 -5.94
C GLU A 132 -12.03 -33.77 -5.82
N VAL A 133 -12.84 -32.83 -6.28
CA VAL A 133 -12.60 -31.39 -6.09
C VAL A 133 -13.40 -30.93 -4.87
N ILE A 134 -12.70 -30.41 -3.89
CA ILE A 134 -13.31 -29.79 -2.72
C ILE A 134 -13.36 -28.25 -2.90
N GLU A 135 -14.40 -27.64 -2.39
CA GLU A 135 -14.61 -26.19 -2.47
C GLU A 135 -15.07 -25.66 -1.12
N SER A 136 -14.57 -24.45 -0.79
CA SER A 136 -14.96 -23.73 0.42
C SER A 136 -15.10 -22.24 0.11
N ASN A 137 -16.06 -21.59 0.77
CA ASN A 137 -16.21 -20.13 0.80
C ASN A 137 -16.22 -19.55 2.22
N HIS A 138 -15.92 -20.39 3.22
CA HIS A 138 -15.90 -20.00 4.62
C HIS A 138 -14.88 -20.84 5.40
N MET A 139 -13.75 -20.22 5.77
CA MET A 139 -12.67 -20.88 6.50
C MET A 139 -12.18 -19.98 7.63
N VAL A 140 -12.42 -20.41 8.87
CA VAL A 140 -11.92 -19.76 10.10
C VAL A 140 -10.57 -20.38 10.43
N ALA A 141 -9.49 -19.66 10.10
CA ALA A 141 -8.13 -20.16 10.33
C ALA A 141 -7.73 -20.16 11.80
N PHE A 142 -8.32 -19.26 12.59
CA PHE A 142 -8.07 -19.14 14.03
C PHE A 142 -9.20 -18.37 14.69
N ALA A 143 -9.72 -18.89 15.78
CA ALA A 143 -10.72 -18.21 16.59
C ALA A 143 -10.63 -18.58 18.06
N THR A 144 -11.20 -17.76 18.93
CA THR A 144 -11.54 -18.09 20.32
C THR A 144 -12.77 -17.31 20.76
N GLU A 145 -13.60 -17.93 21.58
CA GLU A 145 -14.71 -17.30 22.33
C GLU A 145 -14.50 -17.39 23.84
N THR A 146 -13.28 -17.74 24.24
CA THR A 146 -12.90 -17.81 25.64
C THR A 146 -12.25 -16.50 26.08
N ARG A 147 -12.78 -15.93 27.14
CA ARG A 147 -12.26 -14.69 27.71
C ARG A 147 -10.79 -14.78 28.07
N CYS A 148 -9.96 -13.96 27.49
CA CYS A 148 -8.51 -13.90 27.68
C CYS A 148 -8.06 -12.49 28.03
N GLN A 149 -7.09 -12.37 28.92
CA GLN A 149 -6.49 -11.07 29.24
C GLN A 149 -5.31 -10.80 28.31
N LEU A 150 -5.25 -9.62 27.71
CA LEU A 150 -4.07 -9.18 26.97
C LEU A 150 -2.84 -9.15 27.89
N PRO A 151 -1.66 -9.57 27.39
CA PRO A 151 -0.45 -9.72 28.20
C PRO A 151 0.00 -8.46 28.92
N GLU A 152 -0.23 -7.29 28.32
CA GLU A 152 0.19 -6.00 28.87
C GLU A 152 -0.86 -4.90 28.55
N GLY A 153 -0.86 -3.82 29.34
CA GLY A 153 -1.77 -2.70 29.19
C GLY A 153 -3.10 -2.85 29.93
N THR A 154 -3.78 -1.74 30.13
CA THR A 154 -5.04 -1.69 30.90
C THR A 154 -6.12 -0.81 30.31
N SER A 155 -5.80 -0.08 29.21
CA SER A 155 -6.71 0.86 28.57
C SER A 155 -6.63 0.75 27.06
N HIS A 156 -6.89 -0.46 26.57
CA HIS A 156 -6.79 -0.75 25.14
C HIS A 156 -7.92 -0.10 24.35
N ARG A 157 -7.58 0.20 23.13
CA ARG A 157 -8.47 0.57 22.02
C ARG A 157 -8.23 -0.38 20.85
N MET A 158 -9.13 -0.39 19.88
CA MET A 158 -9.01 -1.20 18.68
C MET A 158 -9.20 -0.37 17.43
N ILE A 159 -8.39 -0.66 16.42
CA ILE A 159 -8.42 -0.03 15.10
C ILE A 159 -9.22 -0.93 14.16
N LYS A 160 -10.21 -0.34 13.49
CA LYS A 160 -10.89 -0.93 12.35
C LYS A 160 -10.33 -0.35 11.07
N VAL A 161 -9.75 -1.19 10.25
CA VAL A 161 -9.25 -0.82 8.92
C VAL A 161 -10.42 -0.93 7.92
N PRO A 162 -10.68 0.09 7.10
CA PRO A 162 -11.72 0.02 6.09
C PRO A 162 -11.30 -0.89 4.93
N PHE A 163 -12.26 -1.48 4.24
CA PHE A 163 -12.00 -2.23 3.01
C PHE A 163 -11.50 -1.30 1.89
N ASP A 164 -12.15 -0.14 1.77
CA ASP A 164 -11.90 0.88 0.76
C ASP A 164 -12.06 2.25 1.41
N ASN A 165 -10.94 2.97 1.61
CA ASN A 165 -10.95 4.28 2.25
C ASN A 165 -11.40 5.40 1.28
N ASP A 166 -11.41 5.14 -0.03
CA ASP A 166 -11.90 6.05 -1.05
C ASP A 166 -13.43 6.09 -1.14
N GLY A 167 -14.10 4.99 -0.82
CA GLY A 167 -15.54 4.87 -0.87
C GLY A 167 -16.25 5.49 0.33
N HIS A 168 -15.79 6.61 0.86
CA HIS A 168 -16.24 7.26 2.10
C HIS A 168 -15.99 6.44 3.38
N GLY A 169 -15.26 5.33 3.27
CA GLY A 169 -14.78 4.59 4.42
C GLY A 169 -13.71 5.39 5.18
N ARG A 170 -13.64 5.21 6.49
CA ARG A 170 -12.59 5.79 7.34
C ARG A 170 -12.00 4.71 8.21
N TYR A 171 -10.75 4.92 8.60
CA TYR A 171 -10.23 4.23 9.77
C TYR A 171 -11.02 4.68 11.00
N GLU A 172 -11.38 3.71 11.82
CA GLU A 172 -12.16 3.97 13.03
C GLU A 172 -11.44 3.38 14.23
N VAL A 173 -11.50 4.06 15.35
CA VAL A 173 -10.89 3.61 16.60
C VAL A 173 -11.95 3.59 17.70
N TYR A 174 -12.06 2.46 18.37
CA TYR A 174 -13.02 2.22 19.43
C TYR A 174 -12.34 1.85 20.74
N ASP A 175 -13.02 2.11 21.84
CA ASP A 175 -12.65 1.48 23.10
C ASP A 175 -12.73 -0.04 22.99
N PHE A 176 -11.77 -0.75 23.52
CA PHE A 176 -11.75 -2.21 23.53
C PHE A 176 -12.80 -2.79 24.50
N SER A 177 -14.06 -2.50 24.20
CA SER A 177 -15.26 -2.95 24.93
C SER A 177 -16.43 -3.21 23.99
N ASN A 178 -16.16 -3.23 22.69
CA ASN A 178 -17.13 -3.45 21.62
C ASN A 178 -16.73 -4.65 20.76
N GLU A 179 -17.61 -5.05 19.86
CA GLU A 179 -17.31 -5.99 18.79
C GLU A 179 -17.17 -5.22 17.49
N MET A 180 -16.13 -5.53 16.71
CA MET A 180 -15.95 -4.98 15.37
C MET A 180 -15.36 -6.04 14.46
N THR A 181 -15.64 -5.90 13.16
CA THR A 181 -14.91 -6.60 12.09
C THR A 181 -14.11 -5.59 11.27
N SER A 182 -12.81 -5.79 11.26
CA SER A 182 -11.84 -5.07 10.43
C SER A 182 -11.59 -5.83 9.13
N HIS A 183 -11.21 -5.14 8.07
CA HIS A 183 -10.92 -5.77 6.79
C HIS A 183 -9.41 -6.01 6.69
N GLU A 184 -9.04 -7.25 6.36
CA GLU A 184 -7.68 -7.76 6.13
C GLU A 184 -6.75 -7.71 7.37
N VAL A 185 -6.78 -6.66 8.16
CA VAL A 185 -6.00 -6.51 9.39
C VAL A 185 -6.77 -5.77 10.47
N GLY A 186 -6.60 -6.20 11.73
CA GLY A 186 -7.10 -5.52 12.93
C GLY A 186 -5.98 -5.31 13.94
N CYS A 187 -6.09 -4.26 14.76
CA CYS A 187 -5.12 -3.95 15.78
C CYS A 187 -5.81 -3.54 17.08
N VAL A 188 -5.36 -4.12 18.21
CA VAL A 188 -5.73 -3.68 19.56
C VAL A 188 -4.48 -3.11 20.24
N PHE A 189 -4.56 -1.93 20.82
CA PHE A 189 -3.40 -1.25 21.37
C PHE A 189 -3.70 -0.46 22.63
N ASP A 190 -2.70 -0.31 23.47
CA ASP A 190 -2.71 0.62 24.62
C ASP A 190 -1.79 1.80 24.31
N ALA A 191 -2.36 3.01 24.28
CA ALA A 191 -1.60 4.21 23.90
C ALA A 191 -0.56 4.60 24.98
N THR A 192 -0.72 4.15 26.23
CA THR A 192 0.20 4.49 27.33
C THR A 192 1.42 3.58 27.32
N THR A 193 1.20 2.26 27.25
CA THR A 193 2.29 1.29 27.24
C THR A 193 2.87 1.07 25.85
N LYS A 194 2.14 1.50 24.79
CA LYS A 194 2.37 1.23 23.37
C LYS A 194 2.18 -0.24 22.98
N PHE A 195 1.92 -1.12 23.92
CA PHE A 195 1.69 -2.54 23.64
C PHE A 195 0.54 -2.73 22.64
N GLY A 196 0.72 -3.67 21.71
CA GLY A 196 -0.25 -3.96 20.67
C GLY A 196 -0.40 -5.43 20.34
N PHE A 197 -1.63 -5.79 19.99
CA PHE A 197 -2.00 -7.06 19.37
C PHE A 197 -2.42 -6.78 17.93
N VAL A 198 -1.77 -7.43 16.96
CA VAL A 198 -2.07 -7.30 15.54
C VAL A 198 -2.42 -8.68 14.98
N ALA A 199 -3.55 -8.76 14.27
CA ALA A 199 -3.94 -9.95 13.54
C ALA A 199 -4.41 -9.57 12.15
N GLY A 200 -3.95 -10.29 11.09
CA GLY A 200 -4.33 -9.96 9.72
C GLY A 200 -3.92 -11.00 8.69
N SER A 201 -4.65 -11.02 7.59
CA SER A 201 -4.36 -11.85 6.43
C SER A 201 -3.12 -11.36 5.71
N VAL A 202 -2.18 -12.23 5.40
CA VAL A 202 -0.97 -11.90 4.64
C VAL A 202 -1.00 -12.42 3.18
N ASP A 203 -2.09 -13.09 2.80
CA ASP A 203 -2.37 -13.54 1.44
C ASP A 203 -3.58 -12.79 0.88
N HIS A 204 -3.44 -12.22 -0.32
CA HIS A 204 -4.47 -11.40 -0.95
C HIS A 204 -4.73 -11.85 -2.41
N ASP A 205 -4.65 -13.15 -2.65
CA ASP A 205 -4.80 -13.73 -3.99
C ASP A 205 -6.21 -14.32 -4.27
N LYS A 206 -6.94 -14.74 -3.23
CA LYS A 206 -8.21 -15.46 -3.37
C LYS A 206 -9.32 -14.98 -2.44
N TRP A 207 -8.98 -14.48 -1.25
CA TRP A 207 -9.92 -14.26 -0.17
C TRP A 207 -10.11 -12.80 0.17
N LYS A 208 -11.33 -12.41 0.49
CA LYS A 208 -11.62 -11.27 1.35
C LYS A 208 -11.59 -11.74 2.77
N SER A 209 -10.83 -11.09 3.63
CA SER A 209 -10.62 -11.53 5.01
C SER A 209 -11.27 -10.59 6.01
N GLY A 210 -11.96 -11.16 6.99
CA GLY A 210 -12.55 -10.46 8.13
C GLY A 210 -11.82 -10.78 9.42
N ILE A 211 -11.45 -9.74 10.16
CA ILE A 211 -10.81 -9.85 11.48
C ILE A 211 -11.82 -9.35 12.51
N THR A 212 -12.56 -10.28 13.13
CA THR A 212 -13.54 -9.93 14.14
C THR A 212 -12.93 -10.00 15.52
N ILE A 213 -12.99 -8.89 16.25
CA ILE A 213 -12.50 -8.78 17.62
C ILE A 213 -13.59 -8.19 18.51
N LYS A 214 -13.87 -8.84 19.63
CA LYS A 214 -14.71 -8.31 20.70
C LYS A 214 -13.92 -8.17 21.97
N GLY A 215 -13.94 -6.98 22.55
CA GLY A 215 -13.30 -6.71 23.82
C GLY A 215 -14.26 -6.56 24.99
N SER A 216 -13.72 -6.53 26.20
CA SER A 216 -14.43 -6.09 27.40
C SER A 216 -13.50 -5.42 28.40
N TYR A 217 -14.04 -4.47 29.15
CA TYR A 217 -13.32 -3.71 30.19
C TYR A 217 -11.97 -3.13 29.75
N LYS A 218 -11.81 -2.89 28.43
CA LYS A 218 -10.55 -2.41 27.81
C LYS A 218 -9.32 -3.29 28.07
N ARG A 219 -9.51 -4.57 28.43
CA ARG A 219 -8.42 -5.47 28.84
C ARG A 219 -8.52 -6.90 28.33
N PHE A 220 -9.72 -7.37 28.01
CA PHE A 220 -9.98 -8.76 27.70
C PHE A 220 -10.46 -8.92 26.27
N ILE A 221 -9.91 -9.92 25.59
CA ILE A 221 -10.52 -10.49 24.39
C ILE A 221 -11.67 -11.39 24.85
N GLU A 222 -12.88 -11.15 24.37
CA GLU A 222 -14.05 -12.03 24.56
C GLU A 222 -14.28 -12.91 23.32
N LYS A 223 -13.92 -12.39 22.14
CA LYS A 223 -13.97 -13.11 20.87
C LYS A 223 -12.83 -12.63 19.96
N LEU A 224 -12.22 -13.57 19.27
CA LEU A 224 -11.33 -13.32 18.12
C LEU A 224 -11.71 -14.32 17.03
N GLU A 225 -11.83 -13.85 15.78
CA GLU A 225 -12.11 -14.71 14.64
C GLU A 225 -11.38 -14.17 13.41
N LEU A 226 -10.60 -15.02 12.75
CA LEU A 226 -9.84 -14.75 11.54
C LEU A 226 -10.47 -15.56 10.40
N LEU A 227 -11.30 -14.90 9.60
CA LEU A 227 -12.17 -15.52 8.60
C LEU A 227 -11.72 -15.22 7.18
N SER A 228 -11.45 -16.24 6.38
CA SER A 228 -11.37 -16.21 4.92
C SER A 228 -12.76 -16.45 4.33
N GLY A 229 -13.22 -15.51 3.50
CA GLY A 229 -14.57 -15.53 2.93
C GLY A 229 -15.53 -14.51 3.54
N TYR A 230 -15.00 -13.42 4.10
CA TYR A 230 -15.81 -12.33 4.64
C TYR A 230 -16.35 -11.41 3.55
N THR A 231 -17.66 -11.26 3.47
CA THR A 231 -18.33 -10.30 2.59
C THR A 231 -19.31 -9.44 3.35
N SER A 232 -19.54 -8.23 2.87
CA SER A 232 -20.43 -7.25 3.46
C SER A 232 -20.83 -6.18 2.44
N GLN A 233 -21.69 -5.28 2.81
CA GLN A 233 -21.96 -4.08 2.00
C GLN A 233 -20.70 -3.23 1.82
N LEU A 234 -19.81 -3.19 2.81
CA LEU A 234 -18.55 -2.42 2.73
C LEU A 234 -17.53 -3.03 1.77
N THR A 235 -17.59 -4.36 1.55
CA THR A 235 -16.77 -5.05 0.55
C THR A 235 -17.34 -4.99 -0.87
N ARG A 236 -18.41 -4.20 -1.07
CA ARG A 236 -19.17 -4.04 -2.32
C ARG A 236 -19.99 -5.27 -2.69
N ASP A 237 -20.20 -6.20 -1.75
CA ASP A 237 -20.93 -7.45 -1.95
C ASP A 237 -22.32 -7.36 -1.32
N TYR A 238 -23.18 -6.57 -1.94
CA TYR A 238 -24.55 -6.37 -1.46
C TYR A 238 -25.54 -6.29 -2.63
N ASP A 239 -26.52 -7.17 -2.61
CA ASP A 239 -27.63 -7.13 -3.56
C ASP A 239 -28.67 -6.12 -3.09
N TRP A 240 -28.74 -5.00 -3.78
CA TRP A 240 -29.65 -3.90 -3.45
C TRP A 240 -31.11 -4.21 -3.71
N GLU A 241 -31.42 -5.23 -4.52
CA GLU A 241 -32.77 -5.66 -4.77
C GLU A 241 -33.29 -6.57 -3.64
N THR A 242 -32.54 -7.61 -3.31
CA THR A 242 -32.94 -8.54 -2.22
C THR A 242 -32.56 -8.03 -0.83
N LYS A 243 -31.76 -6.98 -0.73
CA LYS A 243 -31.23 -6.40 0.52
C LYS A 243 -30.42 -7.41 1.35
N THR A 244 -29.68 -8.28 0.65
CA THR A 244 -28.84 -9.32 1.27
C THR A 244 -27.38 -9.19 0.87
N VAL A 245 -26.50 -9.67 1.75
CA VAL A 245 -25.07 -9.76 1.44
C VAL A 245 -24.86 -10.91 0.46
N ILE A 246 -24.10 -10.65 -0.61
CA ILE A 246 -23.66 -11.65 -1.57
C ILE A 246 -22.56 -12.46 -0.92
N PRO A 247 -22.67 -13.78 -0.84
CA PRO A 247 -21.65 -14.62 -0.23
C PRO A 247 -20.37 -14.63 -1.07
N HIS A 248 -19.24 -14.84 -0.41
CA HIS A 248 -17.96 -15.04 -1.07
C HIS A 248 -18.01 -16.24 -2.04
N GLY A 249 -17.34 -16.14 -3.17
CA GLY A 249 -17.17 -17.22 -4.11
C GLY A 249 -16.36 -18.40 -3.54
N TYR A 250 -16.38 -19.54 -4.18
CA TYR A 250 -15.74 -20.74 -3.68
C TYR A 250 -14.30 -20.87 -4.15
N VAL A 251 -13.37 -20.99 -3.22
CA VAL A 251 -12.01 -21.46 -3.50
C VAL A 251 -12.06 -22.98 -3.64
N LYS A 252 -11.57 -23.52 -4.75
CA LYS A 252 -11.70 -24.94 -5.13
C LYS A 252 -10.39 -25.56 -5.60
N GLY A 253 -10.29 -26.88 -5.46
CA GLY A 253 -9.16 -27.66 -5.94
C GLY A 253 -9.13 -29.07 -5.35
N ALA A 254 -8.03 -29.79 -5.49
CA ALA A 254 -7.79 -31.03 -4.73
C ALA A 254 -7.78 -30.76 -3.22
N LYS A 255 -7.52 -29.52 -2.84
CA LYS A 255 -7.64 -28.94 -1.49
C LYS A 255 -8.08 -27.49 -1.60
N ALA A 256 -8.82 -27.00 -0.60
CA ALA A 256 -9.08 -25.59 -0.39
C ALA A 256 -8.28 -25.10 0.83
N GLU A 257 -7.68 -23.92 0.72
CA GLU A 257 -6.78 -23.38 1.74
C GLU A 257 -7.24 -21.97 2.12
N SER A 258 -7.28 -21.67 3.42
CA SER A 258 -7.51 -20.30 3.90
C SER A 258 -6.35 -19.38 3.50
N ALA A 259 -6.54 -18.08 3.62
CA ALA A 259 -5.42 -17.17 3.75
C ALA A 259 -4.56 -17.56 4.97
N ARG A 260 -3.28 -17.19 4.94
CA ARG A 260 -2.41 -17.21 6.12
C ARG A 260 -2.66 -15.96 6.95
N TYR A 261 -2.76 -16.14 8.26
CA TYR A 261 -3.01 -15.04 9.19
C TYR A 261 -1.85 -14.83 10.13
N LEU A 262 -1.24 -13.65 10.09
CA LEU A 262 -0.32 -13.17 11.10
C LEU A 262 -1.07 -12.91 12.40
N ILE A 263 -0.54 -13.37 13.51
CA ILE A 263 -1.00 -13.11 14.87
C ILE A 263 0.22 -12.70 15.69
N GLY A 264 0.24 -11.46 16.19
CA GLY A 264 1.42 -10.91 16.85
C GLY A 264 1.09 -10.05 18.06
N PHE A 265 1.94 -10.15 19.09
CA PHE A 265 2.01 -9.24 20.23
C PHE A 265 3.29 -8.44 20.12
N PHE A 266 3.19 -7.12 20.25
CA PHE A 266 4.30 -6.19 20.00
C PHE A 266 4.41 -5.18 21.16
N ASP A 267 5.64 -4.83 21.51
CA ASP A 267 5.90 -3.82 22.53
C ASP A 267 5.53 -2.39 22.03
N ASP A 268 5.44 -2.20 20.71
CA ASP A 268 4.87 -1.02 20.06
C ASP A 268 3.92 -1.47 18.95
N TRP A 269 2.63 -1.15 19.07
CA TRP A 269 1.59 -1.50 18.10
C TRP A 269 1.87 -0.96 16.69
N ARG A 270 2.62 0.15 16.59
CA ARG A 270 2.99 0.74 15.32
C ARG A 270 3.99 -0.16 14.58
N VAL A 271 4.98 -0.69 15.31
CA VAL A 271 5.91 -1.71 14.78
C VAL A 271 5.14 -2.96 14.35
N GLY A 272 4.08 -3.32 15.10
CA GLY A 272 3.22 -4.45 14.73
C GLY A 272 2.54 -4.29 13.38
N LEU A 273 1.95 -3.14 13.09
CA LEU A 273 1.33 -2.85 11.80
C LEU A 273 2.36 -2.73 10.66
N GLU A 274 3.52 -2.12 10.93
CA GLU A 274 4.63 -2.07 9.99
C GLU A 274 5.14 -3.48 9.65
N THR A 275 5.32 -4.34 10.67
CA THR A 275 5.70 -5.76 10.49
C THR A 275 4.68 -6.55 9.68
N PHE A 276 3.38 -6.30 9.90
CA PHE A 276 2.32 -6.90 9.09
C PHE A 276 2.49 -6.54 7.61
N ALA A 277 2.65 -5.26 7.30
CA ALA A 277 2.81 -4.79 5.92
C ALA A 277 4.11 -5.32 5.28
N GLU A 278 5.22 -5.34 6.02
CA GLU A 278 6.50 -5.89 5.57
C GLU A 278 6.40 -7.40 5.29
N THR A 279 5.62 -8.13 6.10
CA THR A 279 5.34 -9.55 5.85
C THR A 279 4.53 -9.74 4.57
N CYS A 280 3.48 -8.94 4.35
CA CYS A 280 2.73 -8.94 3.08
C CYS A 280 3.67 -8.67 1.89
N ALA A 281 4.51 -7.62 1.98
CA ALA A 281 5.45 -7.25 0.92
C ALA A 281 6.55 -8.33 0.67
N THR A 282 6.89 -9.13 1.68
CA THR A 282 7.81 -10.27 1.53
C THR A 282 7.16 -11.39 0.74
N ILE A 283 5.89 -11.68 0.99
CA ILE A 283 5.11 -12.73 0.31
C ILE A 283 4.77 -12.31 -1.11
N THR A 284 4.26 -11.10 -1.27
CA THR A 284 3.89 -10.52 -2.57
C THR A 284 4.55 -9.15 -2.70
N PRO A 285 5.68 -9.04 -3.41
CA PRO A 285 6.36 -7.76 -3.55
C PRO A 285 5.48 -6.68 -4.20
N PRO A 286 5.47 -5.45 -3.67
CA PRO A 286 4.74 -4.33 -4.26
C PRO A 286 5.26 -3.96 -5.65
N ALA A 287 4.47 -3.20 -6.40
CA ALA A 287 4.87 -2.67 -7.69
C ALA A 287 6.12 -1.78 -7.53
N PRO A 288 7.23 -2.10 -8.21
CA PRO A 288 8.45 -1.31 -8.08
C PRO A 288 8.28 0.07 -8.70
N TRP A 289 8.67 1.11 -7.95
CA TRP A 289 8.65 2.48 -8.40
C TRP A 289 9.90 3.23 -7.93
N ASP A 290 10.61 3.86 -8.85
CA ASP A 290 11.80 4.66 -8.58
C ASP A 290 11.68 6.12 -9.03
N GLY A 291 10.51 6.52 -9.57
CA GLY A 291 10.25 7.86 -10.08
C GLY A 291 10.10 8.96 -9.02
N GLY A 292 10.08 8.62 -7.73
CA GLY A 292 9.84 9.57 -6.64
C GLY A 292 8.36 9.94 -6.50
N ASN A 293 8.09 10.90 -5.62
CA ASN A 293 6.74 11.39 -5.39
C ASN A 293 6.22 12.21 -6.58
N PRO A 294 5.00 11.97 -7.06
CA PRO A 294 4.39 12.80 -8.09
C PRO A 294 4.19 14.23 -7.59
N MET A 295 4.68 15.20 -8.34
CA MET A 295 4.49 16.63 -8.12
C MET A 295 3.88 17.25 -9.37
N GLY A 296 2.81 18.02 -9.23
CA GLY A 296 2.16 18.59 -10.42
C GLY A 296 0.78 19.19 -10.16
N TRP A 297 -0.12 19.00 -11.10
CA TRP A 297 -1.46 19.58 -11.10
C TRP A 297 -2.51 18.62 -11.67
N SER A 298 -3.73 18.68 -11.12
CA SER A 298 -4.90 17.95 -11.59
C SER A 298 -6.05 18.89 -11.93
N THR A 299 -6.82 18.53 -12.95
CA THR A 299 -7.96 19.32 -13.41
C THR A 299 -9.20 19.20 -12.52
N TRP A 300 -9.31 18.14 -11.71
CA TRP A 300 -10.55 17.83 -11.00
C TRP A 300 -11.00 18.91 -10.00
N GLY A 301 -10.07 19.43 -9.19
CA GLY A 301 -10.37 20.41 -8.14
C GLY A 301 -11.02 21.70 -8.63
N VAL A 302 -10.82 22.03 -9.88
CA VAL A 302 -11.29 23.29 -10.48
C VAL A 302 -12.32 23.07 -11.57
N MET A 303 -12.04 22.16 -12.51
CA MET A 303 -12.81 22.04 -13.75
C MET A 303 -13.70 20.78 -13.75
N MET A 304 -13.49 19.83 -12.84
CA MET A 304 -14.19 18.53 -12.85
C MET A 304 -14.23 17.95 -14.28
N ASN A 305 -15.42 17.76 -14.85
CA ASN A 305 -15.61 17.22 -16.20
C ASN A 305 -15.60 18.31 -17.33
N HIS A 306 -15.27 19.56 -17.02
CA HIS A 306 -15.25 20.68 -17.98
C HIS A 306 -13.83 21.05 -18.44
N VAL A 307 -12.97 20.06 -18.60
CA VAL A 307 -11.58 20.23 -18.99
C VAL A 307 -11.47 20.84 -20.41
N ASN A 308 -10.58 21.81 -20.56
CA ASN A 308 -10.33 22.42 -21.86
C ASN A 308 -8.83 22.68 -22.11
N THR A 309 -8.43 22.58 -23.35
CA THR A 309 -7.04 22.71 -23.81
C THR A 309 -6.37 24.04 -23.47
N PRO A 310 -7.03 25.22 -23.61
CA PRO A 310 -6.41 26.49 -23.26
C PRO A 310 -6.02 26.58 -21.80
N ALA A 311 -6.94 26.20 -20.87
CA ALA A 311 -6.70 26.23 -19.43
C ALA A 311 -5.52 25.31 -19.04
N VAL A 312 -5.47 24.10 -19.60
CA VAL A 312 -4.38 23.14 -19.34
C VAL A 312 -3.03 23.68 -19.83
N LYS A 313 -2.99 24.26 -21.03
CA LYS A 313 -1.75 24.83 -21.60
C LYS A 313 -1.21 26.00 -20.76
N GLU A 314 -2.08 26.91 -20.35
CA GLU A 314 -1.71 28.08 -19.56
C GLU A 314 -1.25 27.70 -18.15
N THR A 315 -1.97 26.78 -17.49
CA THR A 315 -1.60 26.26 -16.17
C THR A 315 -0.24 25.56 -16.21
N ALA A 316 -0.02 24.65 -17.16
CA ALA A 316 1.24 23.94 -17.28
C ALA A 316 2.43 24.91 -17.53
N GLN A 317 2.24 25.91 -18.40
CA GLN A 317 3.27 26.91 -18.66
C GLN A 317 3.56 27.73 -17.38
N TRP A 318 2.51 28.14 -16.66
CA TRP A 318 2.69 28.92 -15.45
C TRP A 318 3.45 28.14 -14.37
N ILE A 319 3.13 26.85 -14.17
CA ILE A 319 3.87 25.99 -13.23
C ILE A 319 5.34 25.89 -13.63
N LYS A 320 5.61 25.68 -14.92
CA LYS A 320 6.99 25.59 -15.44
C LYS A 320 7.77 26.87 -15.17
N ASP A 321 7.15 28.03 -15.42
CA ASP A 321 7.83 29.31 -15.36
C ASP A 321 8.00 29.85 -13.93
N ASN A 322 7.19 29.38 -12.96
CA ASN A 322 7.11 30.00 -11.64
C ASN A 322 7.40 29.06 -10.45
N LEU A 323 7.12 27.74 -10.58
CA LEU A 323 7.31 26.81 -9.46
C LEU A 323 8.48 25.84 -9.68
N PHE A 324 8.79 25.52 -10.94
CA PHE A 324 9.78 24.50 -11.25
C PHE A 324 11.17 24.83 -10.67
N ASP A 325 11.67 26.03 -10.87
CA ASP A 325 12.99 26.48 -10.37
C ASP A 325 13.01 26.64 -8.83
N LEU A 326 11.83 26.60 -8.18
CA LEU A 326 11.70 26.53 -6.72
C LEU A 326 11.69 25.09 -6.19
N GLY A 327 12.04 24.12 -7.07
CA GLY A 327 12.13 22.71 -6.74
C GLY A 327 10.78 21.96 -6.79
N PHE A 328 9.73 22.56 -7.36
CA PHE A 328 8.43 21.91 -7.52
C PHE A 328 8.46 20.98 -8.75
N HIS A 329 9.15 19.87 -8.59
CA HIS A 329 9.28 18.78 -9.57
C HIS A 329 9.72 17.50 -8.85
N ASP A 330 9.50 16.35 -9.45
CA ASP A 330 9.97 15.08 -8.91
C ASP A 330 11.50 14.93 -9.05
N LYS A 331 12.04 13.82 -8.56
CA LYS A 331 13.49 13.54 -8.62
C LYS A 331 14.06 13.38 -10.04
N ASN A 332 13.19 13.25 -11.05
CA ASN A 332 13.57 13.16 -12.47
C ASN A 332 13.41 14.49 -13.21
N ASP A 333 13.28 15.59 -12.46
CA ASP A 333 13.05 16.93 -12.98
C ASP A 333 11.77 17.05 -13.84
N GLN A 334 10.71 16.32 -13.47
CA GLN A 334 9.43 16.33 -14.14
C GLN A 334 8.28 16.71 -13.21
N THR A 335 7.27 17.35 -13.76
CA THR A 335 5.97 17.56 -13.12
C THR A 335 4.87 16.80 -13.86
N VAL A 336 3.80 16.47 -13.16
CA VAL A 336 2.62 15.79 -13.72
C VAL A 336 1.53 16.81 -14.03
N ILE A 337 0.89 16.68 -15.17
CA ILE A 337 -0.36 17.37 -15.51
C ILE A 337 -1.41 16.29 -15.74
N SER A 338 -2.26 16.06 -14.73
CA SER A 338 -3.29 15.03 -14.75
C SER A 338 -4.61 15.61 -15.24
N LEU A 339 -5.08 15.10 -16.38
CA LEU A 339 -6.42 15.36 -16.89
C LEU A 339 -7.36 14.32 -16.26
N ASP A 340 -8.18 14.77 -15.32
CA ASP A 340 -9.11 13.92 -14.59
C ASP A 340 -10.43 13.79 -15.35
N SER A 341 -11.20 12.78 -15.00
CA SER A 341 -12.58 12.51 -15.40
C SER A 341 -12.92 12.69 -16.87
N PHE A 342 -12.96 11.61 -17.62
CA PHE A 342 -13.60 11.52 -18.95
C PHE A 342 -13.13 12.53 -19.99
N CYS A 343 -11.95 13.11 -19.84
CA CYS A 343 -11.46 14.12 -20.79
C CYS A 343 -11.24 13.56 -22.20
N ASP A 344 -10.93 12.25 -22.36
CA ASP A 344 -10.81 11.58 -23.67
C ASP A 344 -12.20 11.38 -24.31
N GLY A 345 -12.56 12.31 -25.18
CA GLY A 345 -13.82 12.30 -25.93
C GLY A 345 -14.99 13.07 -25.27
N TRP A 346 -14.79 13.64 -24.07
CA TRP A 346 -15.82 14.43 -23.38
C TRP A 346 -15.52 15.94 -23.35
N GLY A 347 -14.43 16.35 -22.75
CA GLY A 347 -14.02 17.75 -22.72
C GLY A 347 -12.96 18.08 -23.74
N MET A 348 -12.22 17.07 -24.20
CA MET A 348 -11.13 17.22 -25.16
C MET A 348 -11.16 16.12 -26.20
N THR A 349 -10.73 16.46 -27.43
CA THR A 349 -10.59 15.49 -28.52
C THR A 349 -9.28 14.72 -28.40
N SER A 350 -9.24 13.51 -28.95
CA SER A 350 -8.01 12.69 -29.06
C SER A 350 -6.85 13.46 -29.72
N SER A 351 -7.15 14.33 -30.69
CA SER A 351 -6.13 15.18 -31.34
C SER A 351 -5.54 16.22 -30.39
N GLU A 352 -6.36 16.84 -29.56
CA GLU A 352 -5.91 17.82 -28.55
C GLU A 352 -5.05 17.16 -27.49
N ILE A 353 -5.45 15.99 -26.97
CA ILE A 353 -4.68 15.23 -25.98
C ILE A 353 -3.33 14.81 -26.58
N SER A 354 -3.31 14.30 -27.81
CA SER A 354 -2.08 13.92 -28.51
C SER A 354 -1.13 15.12 -28.69
N GLN A 355 -1.67 16.29 -28.99
CA GLN A 355 -0.86 17.52 -29.11
C GLN A 355 -0.29 17.95 -27.76
N LEU A 356 -1.07 17.86 -26.67
CA LEU A 356 -0.60 18.14 -25.32
C LEU A 356 0.51 17.17 -24.91
N GLY A 357 0.35 15.88 -25.16
CA GLY A 357 1.36 14.87 -24.86
C GLY A 357 2.70 15.15 -25.55
N ASN A 358 2.68 15.53 -26.82
CA ASN A 358 3.89 15.95 -27.53
C ASN A 358 4.52 17.23 -26.97
N ARG A 359 3.69 18.20 -26.54
CA ARG A 359 4.16 19.43 -25.91
C ARG A 359 4.80 19.16 -24.54
N PHE A 360 4.18 18.33 -23.73
CA PHE A 360 4.60 18.14 -22.34
C PHE A 360 5.82 17.23 -22.22
N LEU A 361 5.82 16.11 -22.92
CA LEU A 361 6.92 15.16 -22.78
C LEU A 361 8.22 15.58 -23.48
N SER A 362 8.20 16.58 -24.35
CA SER A 362 9.40 17.05 -25.02
C SER A 362 10.30 17.80 -24.03
N ASP A 363 11.53 17.32 -23.85
CA ASP A 363 12.64 18.02 -23.17
C ASP A 363 13.41 18.95 -24.11
N GLY A 364 13.17 18.83 -25.42
CA GLY A 364 13.71 19.66 -26.47
C GLY A 364 12.63 20.46 -27.20
N THR A 365 12.59 20.38 -28.52
CA THR A 365 11.64 21.09 -29.35
C THR A 365 10.59 20.16 -29.95
N TYR A 366 9.39 20.65 -30.12
CA TYR A 366 8.29 19.99 -30.83
C TYR A 366 7.69 20.91 -31.89
N LYS A 367 6.95 20.34 -32.84
CA LYS A 367 6.24 21.11 -33.86
C LYS A 367 4.79 21.32 -33.50
N GLU A 368 4.35 22.58 -33.51
CA GLU A 368 2.94 22.96 -33.41
C GLU A 368 2.54 23.70 -34.66
N GLY A 369 1.85 23.02 -35.58
CA GLY A 369 1.61 23.50 -36.93
C GLY A 369 2.92 23.65 -37.71
N LEU A 370 3.19 24.86 -38.20
CA LEU A 370 4.44 25.19 -38.92
C LEU A 370 5.58 25.66 -37.99
N GLN A 371 5.30 25.88 -36.71
CA GLN A 371 6.27 26.47 -35.79
C GLN A 371 6.95 25.38 -34.93
N THR A 372 8.24 25.55 -34.68
CA THR A 372 8.99 24.79 -33.69
C THR A 372 8.91 25.53 -32.38
N LYS A 373 8.53 24.82 -31.32
CA LYS A 373 8.36 25.33 -29.94
C LYS A 373 9.16 24.49 -28.95
N GLN A 374 9.53 25.09 -27.82
CA GLN A 374 10.16 24.40 -26.72
C GLN A 374 9.13 23.55 -25.99
N GLY A 375 9.46 22.30 -25.66
CA GLY A 375 8.69 21.42 -24.80
C GLY A 375 8.85 21.77 -23.32
N LEU A 376 7.98 21.23 -22.48
CA LEU A 376 7.91 21.54 -21.04
C LEU A 376 8.64 20.51 -20.17
N ASN A 377 8.98 19.34 -20.70
CA ASN A 377 9.50 18.19 -19.93
C ASN A 377 8.57 17.83 -18.76
N MET A 378 7.31 17.61 -19.06
CA MET A 378 6.27 17.23 -18.09
C MET A 378 5.64 15.91 -18.49
N ARG A 379 5.09 15.20 -17.51
CA ARG A 379 4.29 13.99 -17.74
C ARG A 379 2.81 14.37 -17.88
N LEU A 380 2.18 14.01 -19.00
CA LEU A 380 0.73 14.10 -19.14
C LEU A 380 0.08 12.86 -18.57
N GLY A 381 -0.95 13.04 -17.74
CA GLY A 381 -1.77 12.00 -17.15
C GLY A 381 -3.18 11.99 -17.69
N LEU A 382 -3.79 10.80 -17.73
CA LEU A 382 -5.19 10.59 -18.06
C LEU A 382 -5.89 9.73 -17.00
N TYR A 383 -7.23 9.80 -17.04
CA TYR A 383 -8.14 9.06 -16.16
C TYR A 383 -8.70 7.83 -16.86
N GLY A 384 -8.75 6.70 -16.15
CA GLY A 384 -9.38 5.46 -16.59
C GLY A 384 -10.17 4.83 -15.44
N GLY A 385 -10.82 3.70 -15.70
CA GLY A 385 -11.61 3.01 -14.69
C GLY A 385 -11.84 1.54 -15.02
N MET A 386 -12.36 0.82 -14.03
CA MET A 386 -12.80 -0.58 -14.14
C MET A 386 -14.29 -0.65 -13.75
N VAL A 387 -15.15 -0.01 -14.53
CA VAL A 387 -16.57 0.17 -14.21
C VAL A 387 -17.41 0.18 -15.47
N ILE A 388 -18.65 -0.31 -15.39
CA ILE A 388 -19.62 -0.24 -16.47
C ILE A 388 -20.79 0.66 -16.03
N TRP A 389 -21.02 1.74 -16.79
CA TRP A 389 -22.13 2.65 -16.56
C TRP A 389 -23.39 2.15 -17.27
N ASP A 390 -24.56 2.22 -16.65
CA ASP A 390 -25.79 1.62 -17.19
C ASP A 390 -26.21 2.22 -18.53
N TRP A 391 -25.91 3.49 -18.81
CA TRP A 391 -26.15 4.08 -20.15
C TRP A 391 -25.21 3.54 -21.24
N THR A 392 -24.17 2.75 -20.91
CA THR A 392 -23.21 2.20 -21.85
C THR A 392 -23.48 0.74 -22.24
N PHE A 393 -24.42 0.04 -21.59
CA PHE A 393 -24.61 -1.42 -21.76
C PHE A 393 -24.71 -1.87 -23.22
N ASN A 394 -25.44 -1.13 -24.06
CA ASN A 394 -25.59 -1.43 -25.48
C ASN A 394 -24.45 -0.85 -26.35
N GLY A 395 -23.53 -0.12 -25.74
CA GLY A 395 -22.40 0.50 -26.45
C GLY A 395 -21.34 -0.54 -26.82
N SER A 396 -20.78 -0.42 -28.02
CA SER A 396 -19.66 -1.25 -28.43
C SER A 396 -18.43 -0.97 -27.58
N VAL A 397 -17.74 -2.02 -27.16
CA VAL A 397 -16.48 -1.91 -26.41
C VAL A 397 -15.36 -1.51 -27.35
N PRO A 398 -14.64 -0.39 -27.08
CA PRO A 398 -13.51 0.02 -27.90
C PRO A 398 -12.43 -1.08 -27.99
N GLY A 399 -11.82 -1.23 -29.17
CA GLY A 399 -10.84 -2.28 -29.43
C GLY A 399 -11.45 -3.63 -29.84
N THR A 400 -12.77 -3.75 -29.88
CA THR A 400 -13.49 -4.94 -30.33
C THR A 400 -14.19 -4.72 -31.68
N GLY A 401 -14.60 -5.80 -32.36
CA GLY A 401 -15.24 -5.75 -33.69
C GLY A 401 -14.32 -5.29 -34.82
N ILE A 402 -13.01 -5.37 -34.64
CA ILE A 402 -11.99 -5.00 -35.63
C ILE A 402 -11.08 -6.19 -35.96
N ARG A 403 -10.73 -6.34 -37.26
CA ARG A 403 -9.93 -7.47 -37.76
C ARG A 403 -10.60 -8.81 -37.35
N ASP A 404 -9.86 -9.67 -36.66
CA ASP A 404 -10.32 -10.98 -36.19
C ASP A 404 -10.84 -10.96 -34.75
N ILE A 405 -10.99 -9.78 -34.15
CA ILE A 405 -11.49 -9.62 -32.77
C ILE A 405 -13.03 -9.59 -32.82
N PRO A 406 -13.72 -10.46 -32.04
CA PRO A 406 -15.18 -10.41 -31.93
C PRO A 406 -15.69 -9.04 -31.49
N SER A 407 -16.92 -8.72 -31.88
CA SER A 407 -17.61 -7.51 -31.40
C SER A 407 -18.25 -7.81 -30.05
N TYR A 408 -18.02 -6.93 -29.06
CA TYR A 408 -18.64 -6.99 -27.74
C TYR A 408 -19.30 -5.67 -27.39
N THR A 409 -20.35 -5.75 -26.57
CA THR A 409 -20.95 -4.60 -25.87
C THR A 409 -20.49 -4.59 -24.43
N TRP A 410 -20.64 -3.47 -23.74
CA TRP A 410 -20.37 -3.41 -22.29
C TRP A 410 -21.30 -4.32 -21.47
N GLY A 411 -22.51 -4.57 -21.96
CA GLY A 411 -23.46 -5.51 -21.37
C GLY A 411 -22.98 -6.96 -21.33
N ASP A 412 -22.06 -7.34 -22.25
CA ASP A 412 -21.47 -8.68 -22.28
C ASP A 412 -20.45 -8.89 -21.15
N ALA A 413 -19.82 -7.81 -20.68
CA ALA A 413 -18.79 -7.84 -19.63
C ALA A 413 -19.33 -7.51 -18.22
N LEU A 414 -20.64 -7.43 -18.03
CA LEU A 414 -21.25 -7.22 -16.72
C LEU A 414 -21.11 -8.43 -15.82
N LEU A 415 -20.60 -8.22 -14.62
CA LEU A 415 -20.71 -9.21 -13.54
C LEU A 415 -22.18 -9.31 -13.10
N ARG A 416 -22.67 -10.53 -12.87
CA ARG A 416 -24.06 -10.80 -12.51
C ARG A 416 -24.16 -11.57 -11.20
N TYR A 417 -25.27 -11.28 -10.49
CA TYR A 417 -25.70 -12.06 -9.34
C TYR A 417 -27.19 -12.36 -9.46
N ASN A 418 -27.58 -13.63 -9.28
CA ASN A 418 -28.93 -14.11 -9.54
C ASN A 418 -29.43 -13.76 -10.95
N GLY A 419 -28.53 -13.80 -11.94
CA GLY A 419 -28.80 -13.50 -13.35
C GLY A 419 -29.01 -12.02 -13.67
N LYS A 420 -28.86 -11.11 -12.69
CA LYS A 420 -29.00 -9.66 -12.86
C LYS A 420 -27.65 -8.96 -12.73
N GLU A 421 -27.54 -7.76 -13.27
CA GLU A 421 -26.36 -6.94 -13.10
C GLU A 421 -26.09 -6.62 -11.63
N HIS A 422 -24.84 -6.78 -11.18
CA HIS A 422 -24.41 -6.42 -9.83
C HIS A 422 -24.21 -4.91 -9.74
N ARG A 423 -25.20 -4.20 -9.17
CA ARG A 423 -25.13 -2.75 -8.93
C ARG A 423 -24.39 -2.46 -7.63
N LEU A 424 -23.52 -1.43 -7.66
CA LEU A 424 -22.66 -1.13 -6.52
C LEU A 424 -23.32 -0.32 -5.41
N PHE A 425 -24.48 0.27 -5.67
CA PHE A 425 -25.31 0.93 -4.67
C PHE A 425 -26.77 1.05 -5.15
N GLU A 426 -27.69 1.29 -4.23
CA GLU A 426 -29.11 1.43 -4.55
C GLU A 426 -29.38 2.58 -5.52
N GLY A 427 -30.04 2.29 -6.64
CA GLY A 427 -30.29 3.27 -7.71
C GLY A 427 -29.01 3.77 -8.40
N GLY A 428 -27.88 3.12 -8.15
CA GLY A 428 -26.59 3.47 -8.73
C GLY A 428 -26.55 3.30 -10.24
N GLN A 429 -25.79 4.19 -10.89
CA GLN A 429 -25.66 4.25 -12.34
C GLN A 429 -24.48 3.41 -12.85
N TYR A 430 -23.76 2.71 -11.98
CA TYR A 430 -22.65 1.87 -12.38
C TYR A 430 -22.71 0.48 -11.72
N CYS A 431 -22.18 -0.47 -12.46
CA CYS A 431 -22.24 -1.88 -12.16
C CYS A 431 -20.85 -2.51 -12.14
N ALA A 432 -20.77 -3.63 -11.45
CA ALA A 432 -19.57 -4.44 -11.42
C ALA A 432 -19.25 -5.02 -12.81
N ILE A 433 -17.98 -5.04 -13.12
CA ILE A 433 -17.44 -5.62 -14.35
C ILE A 433 -16.90 -7.00 -14.06
N ASP A 434 -17.02 -7.92 -15.04
CA ASP A 434 -16.21 -9.13 -15.09
C ASP A 434 -14.87 -8.83 -15.81
N PRO A 435 -13.78 -8.63 -15.09
CA PRO A 435 -12.50 -8.30 -15.71
C PRO A 435 -11.86 -9.50 -16.44
N THR A 436 -12.44 -10.70 -16.32
CA THR A 436 -12.00 -11.90 -17.05
C THR A 436 -12.63 -12.02 -18.43
N HIS A 437 -13.66 -11.21 -18.72
CA HIS A 437 -14.28 -11.18 -20.04
C HIS A 437 -13.31 -10.58 -21.07
N PRO A 438 -13.18 -11.18 -22.27
CA PRO A 438 -12.23 -10.72 -23.30
C PRO A 438 -12.37 -9.25 -23.70
N ALA A 439 -13.58 -8.70 -23.62
CA ALA A 439 -13.85 -7.29 -23.87
C ALA A 439 -13.00 -6.37 -23.00
N PHE A 440 -12.76 -6.74 -21.73
CA PHE A 440 -11.94 -5.96 -20.83
C PHE A 440 -10.48 -5.86 -21.31
N TYR A 441 -9.87 -7.00 -21.65
CA TYR A 441 -8.51 -7.02 -22.18
C TYR A 441 -8.38 -6.18 -23.46
N TYR A 442 -9.26 -6.37 -24.43
CA TYR A 442 -9.21 -5.64 -25.71
C TYR A 442 -9.40 -4.14 -25.51
N ASN A 443 -10.29 -3.74 -24.61
CA ASN A 443 -10.47 -2.33 -24.26
C ASN A 443 -9.22 -1.73 -23.60
N MET A 444 -8.60 -2.43 -22.65
CA MET A 444 -7.40 -1.95 -21.98
C MET A 444 -6.21 -1.86 -22.95
N ASP A 445 -5.98 -2.87 -23.78
CA ASP A 445 -4.91 -2.83 -24.79
C ASP A 445 -5.12 -1.71 -25.81
N TYR A 446 -6.35 -1.53 -26.32
CA TYR A 446 -6.71 -0.44 -27.22
C TYR A 446 -6.48 0.92 -26.55
N THR A 447 -6.94 1.11 -25.34
CA THR A 447 -6.88 2.38 -24.62
C THR A 447 -5.45 2.74 -24.27
N LEU A 448 -4.71 1.84 -23.60
CA LEU A 448 -3.35 2.14 -23.13
C LEU A 448 -2.35 2.24 -24.30
N SER A 449 -2.51 1.45 -25.37
CA SER A 449 -1.66 1.60 -26.57
C SER A 449 -1.87 2.95 -27.26
N ARG A 450 -3.10 3.41 -27.34
CA ARG A 450 -3.46 4.74 -27.86
C ARG A 450 -2.89 5.86 -27.00
N TRP A 451 -3.04 5.74 -25.68
CA TRP A 451 -2.47 6.69 -24.73
C TRP A 451 -0.94 6.73 -24.79
N ALA A 452 -0.29 5.59 -24.98
CA ALA A 452 1.15 5.53 -25.20
C ALA A 452 1.57 6.29 -26.46
N ALA A 453 0.81 6.15 -27.55
CA ALA A 453 1.04 6.92 -28.79
C ALA A 453 0.86 8.44 -28.55
N TRP A 454 0.03 8.85 -27.62
CA TRP A 454 -0.14 10.24 -27.20
C TRP A 454 0.86 10.70 -26.13
N LYS A 455 1.84 9.86 -25.76
CA LYS A 455 2.87 10.17 -24.77
C LYS A 455 2.36 10.31 -23.34
N ILE A 456 1.24 9.66 -23.00
CA ILE A 456 0.75 9.61 -21.63
C ILE A 456 1.71 8.78 -20.79
N LYS A 457 2.00 9.26 -19.56
CA LYS A 457 2.95 8.65 -18.60
C LYS A 457 2.41 8.50 -17.19
N TYR A 458 1.22 8.96 -16.94
CA TYR A 458 0.56 8.90 -15.64
C TYR A 458 -0.90 8.49 -15.85
N ILE A 459 -1.38 7.53 -15.09
CA ILE A 459 -2.74 7.03 -15.18
C ILE A 459 -3.37 7.05 -13.79
N LYS A 460 -4.49 7.76 -13.65
CA LYS A 460 -5.39 7.62 -12.52
C LYS A 460 -6.44 6.58 -12.90
N MET A 461 -6.40 5.41 -12.23
CA MET A 461 -7.42 4.36 -12.37
C MET A 461 -8.43 4.50 -11.24
N ASP A 462 -9.69 4.74 -11.59
CA ASP A 462 -10.76 5.00 -10.65
C ASP A 462 -11.89 3.98 -10.74
N PHE A 463 -12.77 3.90 -9.73
CA PHE A 463 -13.87 2.92 -9.63
C PHE A 463 -13.41 1.46 -9.80
N ILE A 464 -12.16 1.17 -9.46
CA ILE A 464 -11.59 -0.17 -9.68
C ILE A 464 -12.08 -1.19 -8.67
N ASN A 465 -12.67 -0.76 -7.55
CA ASN A 465 -13.37 -1.62 -6.61
C ASN A 465 -14.57 -2.36 -7.22
N SER A 466 -15.02 -1.98 -8.41
CA SER A 466 -16.06 -2.72 -9.14
C SER A 466 -15.58 -4.07 -9.69
N GLY A 467 -14.28 -4.24 -9.84
CA GLY A 467 -13.68 -5.50 -10.32
C GLY A 467 -13.42 -6.55 -9.24
N ILE A 468 -13.68 -6.22 -7.94
CA ILE A 468 -13.47 -7.15 -6.81
C ILE A 468 -14.79 -7.73 -6.26
N CYS A 469 -15.92 -7.38 -6.85
CA CYS A 469 -17.23 -7.84 -6.41
C CYS A 469 -17.43 -9.34 -6.60
N GLU A 470 -18.20 -9.96 -5.71
CA GLU A 470 -18.65 -11.35 -5.90
C GLU A 470 -19.83 -11.43 -6.89
N GLY A 471 -19.95 -12.56 -7.58
CA GLY A 471 -20.99 -12.83 -8.56
C GLY A 471 -21.26 -14.33 -8.74
N ASP A 472 -22.22 -14.66 -9.61
CA ASP A 472 -22.59 -16.07 -9.87
C ASP A 472 -21.44 -16.85 -10.53
N SER A 473 -20.72 -16.22 -11.46
CA SER A 473 -19.62 -16.81 -12.22
C SER A 473 -18.87 -15.72 -13.01
N TRP A 474 -17.69 -16.08 -13.46
CA TRP A 474 -16.86 -15.25 -14.34
C TRP A 474 -16.70 -15.91 -15.70
N TYR A 475 -16.42 -15.12 -16.72
CA TYR A 475 -16.17 -15.64 -18.08
C TYR A 475 -15.04 -16.68 -18.11
N ASN A 476 -13.97 -16.45 -17.34
CA ASN A 476 -12.94 -17.45 -17.10
C ASN A 476 -13.37 -18.38 -15.96
N PRO A 477 -13.69 -19.66 -16.21
CA PRO A 477 -14.20 -20.59 -15.20
C PRO A 477 -13.18 -20.98 -14.11
N GLU A 478 -11.90 -20.68 -14.31
CA GLU A 478 -10.85 -20.88 -13.30
C GLU A 478 -10.86 -19.78 -12.22
N ILE A 479 -11.51 -18.67 -12.50
CA ILE A 479 -11.73 -17.57 -11.56
C ILE A 479 -13.05 -17.82 -10.85
N THR A 480 -13.01 -17.85 -9.52
CA THR A 480 -14.15 -18.27 -8.71
C THR A 480 -14.42 -17.35 -7.52
N THR A 481 -13.65 -16.27 -7.36
CA THR A 481 -13.85 -15.25 -6.32
C THR A 481 -13.59 -13.86 -6.88
N GLY A 482 -14.19 -12.83 -6.27
CA GLY A 482 -13.98 -11.45 -6.68
C GLY A 482 -12.52 -11.00 -6.55
N VAL A 483 -11.79 -11.48 -5.54
CA VAL A 483 -10.34 -11.18 -5.38
C VAL A 483 -9.51 -11.78 -6.51
N MET A 484 -9.81 -13.01 -6.93
CA MET A 484 -9.14 -13.62 -8.10
C MET A 484 -9.43 -12.83 -9.38
N ALA A 485 -10.67 -12.38 -9.57
CA ALA A 485 -11.08 -11.57 -10.72
C ALA A 485 -10.37 -10.21 -10.73
N TYR A 486 -10.30 -9.55 -9.58
CA TYR A 486 -9.57 -8.29 -9.41
C TYR A 486 -8.08 -8.43 -9.75
N ASN A 487 -7.43 -9.44 -9.17
CA ASN A 487 -6.02 -9.72 -9.48
C ASN A 487 -5.81 -9.96 -10.97
N TYR A 488 -6.73 -10.68 -11.63
CA TYR A 488 -6.66 -10.92 -13.07
C TYR A 488 -6.76 -9.61 -13.88
N GLY A 489 -7.74 -8.77 -13.57
CA GLY A 489 -7.95 -7.50 -14.26
C GLY A 489 -6.83 -6.48 -14.01
N MET A 490 -6.43 -6.31 -12.75
CA MET A 490 -5.35 -5.39 -12.40
C MET A 490 -4.00 -5.82 -12.98
N LYS A 491 -3.76 -7.14 -13.08
CA LYS A 491 -2.58 -7.65 -13.77
C LYS A 491 -2.54 -7.24 -15.25
N ILE A 492 -3.68 -7.26 -15.94
CA ILE A 492 -3.78 -6.78 -17.33
C ILE A 492 -3.40 -5.30 -17.42
N ILE A 493 -3.98 -4.47 -16.56
CA ILE A 493 -3.69 -3.03 -16.51
C ILE A 493 -2.20 -2.80 -16.22
N TYR A 494 -1.67 -3.47 -15.21
CA TYR A 494 -0.28 -3.32 -14.78
C TYR A 494 0.72 -3.74 -15.86
N ASP A 495 0.52 -4.91 -16.50
CA ASP A 495 1.41 -5.41 -17.54
C ASP A 495 1.43 -4.46 -18.76
N LEU A 496 0.27 -3.92 -19.15
CA LEU A 496 0.16 -2.95 -20.23
C LEU A 496 0.80 -1.61 -19.84
N ALA A 497 0.54 -1.09 -18.66
CA ALA A 497 1.15 0.13 -18.16
C ALA A 497 2.67 0.00 -18.07
N LYS A 498 3.18 -1.11 -17.56
CA LYS A 498 4.61 -1.43 -17.53
C LYS A 498 5.23 -1.49 -18.93
N LYS A 499 4.55 -2.12 -19.90
CA LYS A 499 4.97 -2.16 -21.31
C LYS A 499 5.18 -0.76 -21.91
N TYR A 500 4.36 0.20 -21.48
CA TYR A 500 4.38 1.57 -21.99
C TYR A 500 5.06 2.58 -21.04
N ASP A 501 5.65 2.11 -19.96
CA ASP A 501 6.32 2.92 -18.94
C ASP A 501 5.39 4.02 -18.39
N MET A 502 4.25 3.59 -17.83
CA MET A 502 3.24 4.45 -17.23
C MET A 502 3.14 4.23 -15.73
N TYR A 503 3.07 5.31 -14.97
CA TYR A 503 2.74 5.28 -13.54
C TYR A 503 1.25 5.04 -13.34
N ILE A 504 0.89 4.22 -12.37
CA ILE A 504 -0.50 3.97 -11.97
C ILE A 504 -0.71 4.49 -10.56
N VAL A 505 -1.72 5.33 -10.37
CA VAL A 505 -2.35 5.60 -9.09
C VAL A 505 -3.78 5.07 -9.12
N GLU A 506 -4.16 4.32 -8.09
CA GLU A 506 -5.50 3.77 -7.96
C GLU A 506 -6.36 4.60 -6.99
N SER A 507 -7.62 4.76 -7.35
CA SER A 507 -8.65 5.48 -6.60
C SER A 507 -9.93 4.65 -6.55
N MET A 508 -10.74 4.80 -5.51
CA MET A 508 -11.88 3.92 -5.21
C MET A 508 -11.46 2.43 -5.31
N ALA A 509 -10.37 2.12 -4.66
CA ALA A 509 -9.73 0.81 -4.70
C ALA A 509 -9.80 0.13 -3.34
N PRO A 510 -9.93 -1.20 -3.28
CA PRO A 510 -9.69 -1.92 -2.04
C PRO A 510 -8.26 -1.67 -1.56
N LEU A 511 -8.03 -1.78 -0.24
CA LEU A 511 -6.69 -1.63 0.31
C LEU A 511 -5.76 -2.78 -0.12
N PHE A 512 -6.32 -3.92 -0.39
CA PHE A 512 -5.68 -5.15 -0.87
C PHE A 512 -6.51 -5.77 -2.01
N PRO A 513 -5.87 -6.37 -3.02
CA PRO A 513 -4.42 -6.54 -3.30
C PRO A 513 -3.74 -5.23 -3.73
N TYR A 514 -2.47 -5.06 -3.39
CA TYR A 514 -1.71 -3.80 -3.57
C TYR A 514 -0.63 -3.84 -4.67
N GLN A 515 -0.24 -5.02 -5.15
CA GLN A 515 0.94 -5.22 -6.02
C GLN A 515 0.76 -4.71 -7.46
N TRP A 516 -0.36 -4.12 -7.80
CA TRP A 516 -0.71 -3.75 -9.17
C TRP A 516 -0.67 -2.25 -9.46
N ALA A 517 -0.40 -1.43 -8.44
CA ALA A 517 -0.31 0.02 -8.59
C ALA A 517 0.92 0.57 -7.85
N HIS A 518 1.43 1.70 -8.33
CA HIS A 518 2.58 2.38 -7.72
C HIS A 518 2.13 3.29 -6.58
N GLY A 519 0.95 3.89 -6.70
CA GLY A 519 0.34 4.73 -5.68
C GLY A 519 -1.13 4.41 -5.47
N ARG A 520 -1.65 4.77 -4.31
CA ARG A 520 -3.05 4.60 -3.94
C ARG A 520 -3.57 5.82 -3.21
N ARG A 521 -4.80 6.21 -3.53
CA ARG A 521 -5.57 7.21 -2.78
C ARG A 521 -5.77 6.74 -1.34
N SER A 522 -5.32 7.52 -0.39
CA SER A 522 -5.46 7.21 1.04
C SER A 522 -6.81 7.64 1.62
N CYS A 523 -7.57 8.43 0.88
CA CYS A 523 -8.84 9.02 1.30
C CYS A 523 -9.79 9.22 0.12
N CYS A 524 -11.06 9.53 0.40
CA CYS A 524 -12.03 10.00 -0.58
C CYS A 524 -11.67 11.39 -1.13
N ASP A 525 -12.35 11.87 -2.16
CA ASP A 525 -12.12 13.21 -2.76
C ASP A 525 -12.11 14.32 -1.71
N ARG A 526 -11.05 15.14 -1.75
CA ARG A 526 -10.79 16.21 -0.77
C ARG A 526 -10.50 17.54 -1.44
N PHE A 527 -11.01 18.58 -0.83
CA PHE A 527 -10.84 19.96 -1.27
C PHE A 527 -10.09 20.79 -0.22
N SER A 528 -10.54 22.04 0.03
CA SER A 528 -9.78 23.02 0.79
C SER A 528 -10.09 23.06 2.29
N GLU A 529 -11.19 22.50 2.75
CA GLU A 529 -11.63 22.64 4.14
C GLU A 529 -10.69 21.94 5.14
N LEU A 530 -10.51 22.57 6.30
CA LEU A 530 -9.65 22.02 7.37
C LEU A 530 -10.08 20.62 7.81
N GLY A 531 -11.39 20.34 7.87
CA GLY A 531 -11.93 19.02 8.20
C GLY A 531 -11.60 17.95 7.16
N GLU A 532 -11.39 18.33 5.90
CA GLU A 532 -10.95 17.41 4.85
C GLU A 532 -9.47 17.06 4.98
N SER A 533 -8.66 18.05 5.37
CA SER A 533 -7.24 17.81 5.71
C SER A 533 -7.11 16.91 6.96
N GLU A 534 -7.99 17.09 7.95
CA GLU A 534 -8.06 16.18 9.11
C GLU A 534 -8.41 14.75 8.67
N TYR A 535 -9.32 14.58 7.73
CA TYR A 535 -9.66 13.26 7.20
C TYR A 535 -8.47 12.57 6.50
N VAL A 536 -7.70 13.29 5.69
CA VAL A 536 -6.46 12.75 5.11
C VAL A 536 -5.51 12.30 6.21
N MET A 537 -5.34 13.11 7.23
CA MET A 537 -4.43 12.77 8.34
C MET A 537 -5.01 11.69 9.27
N ASN A 538 -6.33 11.47 9.32
CA ASN A 538 -6.92 10.29 9.94
C ASN A 538 -6.44 9.02 9.23
N ALA A 539 -6.49 8.99 7.89
CA ALA A 539 -5.97 7.86 7.12
C ALA A 539 -4.47 7.61 7.41
N MET A 540 -3.68 8.68 7.57
CA MET A 540 -2.27 8.55 7.92
C MET A 540 -2.04 8.16 9.39
N THR A 541 -2.93 8.53 10.31
CA THR A 541 -2.81 8.15 11.73
C THR A 541 -2.90 6.64 11.92
N TRP A 542 -3.71 5.97 11.13
CA TRP A 542 -4.02 4.55 11.32
C TRP A 542 -3.54 3.68 10.15
N GLY A 543 -3.18 4.31 9.01
CA GLY A 543 -2.78 3.64 7.78
C GLY A 543 -1.41 4.04 7.21
N TRP A 544 -0.54 4.75 7.95
CA TRP A 544 0.81 5.14 7.46
C TRP A 544 1.62 3.93 6.98
N TRP A 545 1.44 2.77 7.61
CA TRP A 545 2.15 1.52 7.33
C TRP A 545 1.94 0.99 5.90
N THR A 546 0.91 1.51 5.20
CA THR A 546 0.65 1.18 3.79
C THR A 546 1.76 1.67 2.85
N ASP A 547 2.67 2.54 3.31
CA ASP A 547 3.86 2.95 2.57
C ASP A 547 4.89 1.81 2.35
N ARG A 548 4.69 0.65 2.99
CA ARG A 548 5.43 -0.59 2.70
C ARG A 548 4.81 -1.36 1.53
N LEU A 549 3.57 -1.03 1.18
CA LEU A 549 2.75 -1.73 0.16
C LEU A 549 2.60 -0.91 -1.12
N TYR A 550 2.58 0.41 -1.00
CA TYR A 550 2.51 1.37 -2.10
C TYR A 550 3.68 2.35 -2.00
N ALA A 551 4.32 2.63 -3.11
CA ALA A 551 5.41 3.61 -3.13
C ALA A 551 4.93 5.02 -2.77
N VAL A 552 3.66 5.33 -3.06
CA VAL A 552 3.06 6.64 -2.82
C VAL A 552 1.66 6.48 -2.23
N ASN A 553 1.41 7.13 -1.08
CA ASN A 553 0.07 7.38 -0.57
C ASN A 553 -0.43 8.73 -1.10
N ASP A 554 -1.53 8.71 -1.85
CA ASP A 554 -2.07 9.90 -2.49
C ASP A 554 -3.13 10.57 -1.59
N PRO A 555 -2.92 11.83 -1.14
CA PRO A 555 -3.87 12.57 -0.30
C PRO A 555 -5.00 13.22 -1.09
N ASP A 556 -5.15 12.88 -2.37
CA ASP A 556 -5.89 13.66 -3.35
C ASP A 556 -5.24 15.02 -3.69
N GLN A 557 -5.79 15.70 -4.67
CA GLN A 557 -5.34 17.00 -5.09
C GLN A 557 -5.32 18.03 -3.95
N LEU A 558 -4.26 18.81 -3.88
CA LEU A 558 -4.08 19.84 -2.87
C LEU A 558 -4.79 21.12 -3.32
N VAL A 559 -6.10 21.21 -3.05
CA VAL A 559 -6.90 22.42 -3.29
C VAL A 559 -6.72 23.35 -2.12
N LEU A 560 -6.24 24.58 -2.36
CA LEU A 560 -6.05 25.60 -1.33
C LEU A 560 -7.28 26.51 -1.19
N HIS A 561 -8.04 26.65 -2.26
CA HIS A 561 -9.27 27.43 -2.27
C HIS A 561 -10.20 26.90 -3.36
N LYS A 562 -11.37 26.42 -2.97
CA LYS A 562 -12.39 26.02 -3.93
C LYS A 562 -13.16 27.26 -4.38
N ASP A 563 -12.98 27.64 -5.64
CA ASP A 563 -13.71 28.78 -6.23
C ASP A 563 -15.23 28.58 -6.09
N GLY A 564 -15.93 29.63 -5.65
CA GLY A 564 -17.38 29.62 -5.44
C GLY A 564 -17.86 29.16 -4.06
N HIS A 565 -17.00 28.61 -3.23
CA HIS A 565 -17.24 28.51 -1.80
C HIS A 565 -16.79 29.82 -1.14
N ASN A 566 -17.71 30.61 -0.63
CA ASN A 566 -17.42 31.82 0.16
C ASN A 566 -16.86 31.49 1.55
N LYS A 567 -16.18 30.39 1.69
CA LYS A 567 -15.49 29.97 2.90
C LYS A 567 -14.02 30.33 2.72
N GLY A 568 -13.64 31.50 3.22
CA GLY A 568 -12.24 31.95 3.16
C GLY A 568 -11.36 31.04 4.00
N GLU A 569 -10.61 30.17 3.33
CA GLU A 569 -9.53 29.43 3.96
C GLU A 569 -8.44 30.40 4.37
N THR A 570 -7.96 30.25 5.59
CA THR A 570 -6.83 31.01 6.11
C THR A 570 -5.52 30.49 5.52
N GLU A 571 -4.47 31.30 5.60
CA GLU A 571 -3.13 30.86 5.23
C GLU A 571 -2.64 29.67 6.06
N GLY A 572 -3.05 29.58 7.35
CA GLY A 572 -2.80 28.42 8.19
C GLY A 572 -3.44 27.15 7.64
N GLU A 573 -4.72 27.22 7.27
CA GLU A 573 -5.44 26.09 6.66
C GLU A 573 -4.82 25.66 5.33
N ASN A 574 -4.30 26.59 4.53
CA ASN A 574 -3.54 26.27 3.32
C ASN A 574 -2.23 25.52 3.66
N ARG A 575 -1.48 25.97 4.68
CA ARG A 575 -0.30 25.23 5.15
C ARG A 575 -0.65 23.82 5.62
N VAL A 576 -1.77 23.66 6.35
CA VAL A 576 -2.27 22.34 6.76
C VAL A 576 -2.49 21.47 5.52
N ARG A 577 -3.21 21.97 4.52
CA ARG A 577 -3.50 21.19 3.30
C ARG A 577 -2.23 20.77 2.55
N VAL A 578 -1.28 21.68 2.37
CA VAL A 578 0.01 21.36 1.71
C VAL A 578 0.83 20.37 2.54
N THR A 579 0.82 20.52 3.87
CA THR A 579 1.55 19.59 4.74
C THR A 579 0.95 18.18 4.73
N THR A 580 -0.35 18.02 4.46
CA THR A 580 -0.90 16.65 4.24
C THR A 580 -0.23 15.96 3.06
N GLY A 581 0.01 16.68 1.94
CA GLY A 581 0.76 16.14 0.80
C GLY A 581 2.21 15.80 1.14
N MET A 582 2.87 16.64 1.94
CA MET A 582 4.21 16.33 2.45
C MET A 582 4.23 15.05 3.31
N CYS A 583 3.21 14.86 4.14
CA CYS A 583 3.13 13.71 5.05
C CYS A 583 2.73 12.40 4.36
N THR A 584 2.10 12.46 3.20
CA THR A 584 1.59 11.30 2.45
C THR A 584 2.51 10.90 1.30
N GLY A 585 2.96 11.85 0.48
CA GLY A 585 3.92 11.60 -0.59
C GLY A 585 3.49 12.05 -1.99
N ALA A 586 2.27 12.58 -2.21
CA ALA A 586 1.87 13.15 -3.50
C ALA A 586 1.60 14.65 -3.36
N PHE A 587 2.07 15.43 -4.34
CA PHE A 587 2.05 16.90 -4.30
C PHE A 587 1.38 17.46 -5.55
N ILE A 588 0.10 17.10 -5.73
CA ILE A 588 -0.69 17.45 -6.91
C ILE A 588 -1.61 18.62 -6.57
N ILE A 589 -1.37 19.79 -7.16
CA ILE A 589 -2.16 20.99 -6.94
C ILE A 589 -3.52 20.87 -7.62
N GLY A 590 -4.59 21.38 -7.00
CA GLY A 590 -5.95 21.40 -7.54
C GLY A 590 -6.52 22.78 -7.80
N ASP A 591 -5.74 23.87 -7.63
CA ASP A 591 -6.19 25.24 -7.82
C ASP A 591 -6.13 25.69 -9.29
N SER A 592 -6.88 26.75 -9.61
CA SER A 592 -6.93 27.36 -10.94
C SER A 592 -5.78 28.35 -11.16
N PHE A 593 -5.06 28.20 -12.29
CA PHE A 593 -3.99 29.12 -12.69
C PHE A 593 -4.22 29.80 -14.06
N SER A 594 -5.43 29.64 -14.59
CA SER A 594 -5.81 30.24 -15.89
C SER A 594 -7.19 30.86 -15.81
N ASP A 595 -7.38 31.99 -16.45
CA ASP A 595 -8.70 32.63 -16.64
C ASP A 595 -9.59 31.87 -17.64
N LYS A 596 -9.07 30.77 -18.22
CA LYS A 596 -9.80 29.84 -19.10
C LYS A 596 -10.44 28.68 -18.34
N CYS A 597 -10.15 28.52 -17.04
CA CYS A 597 -10.80 27.49 -16.24
C CYS A 597 -12.29 27.77 -16.09
N VAL A 598 -13.10 26.78 -16.36
CA VAL A 598 -14.56 26.85 -16.16
C VAL A 598 -14.86 26.47 -14.74
N TYR A 599 -15.53 27.36 -13.99
CA TYR A 599 -15.97 27.09 -12.65
C TYR A 599 -17.16 26.13 -12.61
N VAL A 600 -17.15 25.18 -11.67
CA VAL A 600 -18.25 24.27 -11.40
C VAL A 600 -18.77 24.44 -9.96
N ASP A 601 -20.09 24.30 -9.79
CA ASP A 601 -20.68 24.32 -8.45
C ASP A 601 -20.46 22.99 -7.70
N ASP A 602 -20.99 22.90 -6.45
CA ASP A 602 -20.89 21.71 -5.60
C ASP A 602 -21.48 20.44 -6.21
N ASN A 603 -22.35 20.59 -7.21
CA ASN A 603 -22.98 19.48 -7.93
C ASN A 603 -22.28 19.19 -9.26
N GLY A 604 -21.13 19.83 -9.54
CA GLY A 604 -20.39 19.66 -10.79
C GLY A 604 -21.00 20.37 -12.01
N HIS A 605 -21.97 21.30 -11.82
CA HIS A 605 -22.56 22.04 -12.91
C HIS A 605 -21.77 23.31 -13.19
N ALA A 606 -21.45 23.58 -14.46
CA ALA A 606 -20.84 24.82 -14.86
C ALA A 606 -21.76 26.00 -14.54
N LYS A 607 -21.31 26.93 -13.71
CA LYS A 607 -21.97 28.22 -13.44
C LYS A 607 -21.49 29.30 -14.38
N GLY A 608 -21.79 29.14 -15.69
CA GLY A 608 -21.33 30.07 -16.71
C GLY A 608 -19.82 30.08 -16.91
N ALA A 609 -19.30 30.97 -17.73
CA ALA A 609 -17.87 31.23 -17.83
C ALA A 609 -17.45 32.06 -16.60
N VAL A 610 -17.34 31.42 -15.46
CA VAL A 610 -16.77 32.09 -14.28
C VAL A 610 -15.27 31.97 -14.40
N VAL A 611 -14.66 33.09 -14.56
CA VAL A 611 -13.23 33.24 -14.41
C VAL A 611 -12.90 32.91 -12.96
N ALA A 612 -12.24 31.78 -12.73
CA ALA A 612 -11.53 31.51 -11.52
C ALA A 612 -10.61 32.71 -11.23
N TYR A 613 -10.35 33.05 -9.98
CA TYR A 613 -9.47 34.17 -9.62
C TYR A 613 -7.99 33.74 -9.73
N PRO A 614 -7.43 33.60 -10.97
CA PRO A 614 -6.14 32.95 -11.19
C PRO A 614 -4.99 33.68 -10.51
N GLU A 615 -5.04 35.00 -10.42
CA GLU A 615 -3.98 35.79 -9.78
C GLU A 615 -3.91 35.57 -8.27
N ALA A 616 -5.04 35.44 -7.61
CA ALA A 616 -5.09 35.08 -6.20
C ALA A 616 -4.61 33.64 -5.96
N SER A 617 -4.98 32.70 -6.84
CA SER A 617 -4.52 31.31 -6.79
C SER A 617 -3.03 31.19 -7.06
N LYS A 618 -2.50 31.92 -8.04
CA LYS A 618 -1.06 32.01 -8.33
C LYS A 618 -0.28 32.53 -7.15
N ALA A 619 -0.76 33.61 -6.51
CA ALA A 619 -0.11 34.18 -5.33
C ALA A 619 -0.09 33.19 -4.15
N ARG A 620 -1.21 32.46 -3.90
CA ARG A 620 -1.27 31.40 -2.88
C ARG A 620 -0.30 30.27 -3.20
N ALA A 621 -0.30 29.79 -4.45
CA ALA A 621 0.56 28.70 -4.88
C ALA A 621 2.05 29.04 -4.75
N LEU A 622 2.48 30.26 -5.15
CA LEU A 622 3.85 30.70 -4.94
C LEU A 622 4.23 30.69 -3.45
N LYS A 623 3.32 31.11 -2.57
CA LYS A 623 3.58 31.14 -1.13
C LYS A 623 3.66 29.74 -0.51
N MET A 624 2.85 28.79 -0.98
CA MET A 624 2.71 27.46 -0.41
C MET A 624 3.64 26.44 -1.08
N PHE A 625 3.60 26.35 -2.40
CA PHE A 625 4.40 25.39 -3.20
C PHE A 625 5.75 25.97 -3.67
N GLY A 626 6.02 27.24 -3.37
CA GLY A 626 7.34 27.86 -3.57
C GLY A 626 8.30 27.64 -2.41
N ASN A 627 7.93 26.91 -1.36
CA ASN A 627 8.82 26.61 -0.23
C ASN A 627 9.84 25.54 -0.62
N ALA A 628 11.09 25.96 -0.85
CA ALA A 628 12.16 25.08 -1.34
C ALA A 628 12.53 23.95 -0.35
N ASP A 629 12.45 24.18 0.97
CA ASP A 629 12.74 23.14 1.97
C ASP A 629 11.68 22.02 1.94
N ILE A 630 10.41 22.37 1.80
CA ILE A 630 9.30 21.41 1.68
C ILE A 630 9.37 20.67 0.35
N ASN A 631 9.61 21.38 -0.75
CA ASN A 631 9.76 20.78 -2.08
C ASN A 631 10.93 19.80 -2.10
N ALA A 632 12.08 20.16 -1.51
CA ALA A 632 13.24 19.27 -1.40
C ALA A 632 12.89 17.99 -0.63
N TYR A 633 12.14 18.08 0.48
CA TYR A 633 11.68 16.90 1.19
C TYR A 633 10.83 16.00 0.30
N VAL A 634 9.78 16.55 -0.32
CA VAL A 634 8.83 15.79 -1.15
C VAL A 634 9.54 15.14 -2.33
N ARG A 635 10.46 15.86 -2.98
CA ARG A 635 11.24 15.34 -4.12
C ARG A 635 12.15 14.17 -3.75
N GLU A 636 12.79 14.22 -2.60
CA GLU A 636 13.86 13.30 -2.23
C GLU A 636 13.40 12.12 -1.38
N ASN A 637 12.23 12.20 -0.77
CA ASN A 637 11.73 11.20 0.18
C ASN A 637 10.42 10.60 -0.27
N THR A 638 10.38 9.29 -0.41
CA THR A 638 9.15 8.51 -0.54
C THR A 638 8.73 7.95 0.82
N GLY A 639 7.46 7.58 0.95
CA GLY A 639 6.87 7.02 2.17
C GLY A 639 6.25 8.06 3.08
N SER A 640 5.43 7.61 3.99
CA SER A 640 4.55 8.44 4.81
C SER A 640 5.15 8.82 6.15
N PHE A 641 4.65 9.91 6.73
CA PHE A 641 4.93 10.24 8.13
C PHE A 641 4.19 9.27 9.06
N ARG A 642 4.88 8.81 10.09
CA ARG A 642 4.37 7.95 11.16
C ARG A 642 3.78 8.80 12.28
N PRO A 643 2.61 8.44 12.87
CA PRO A 643 2.14 9.13 14.07
C PRO A 643 3.09 8.89 15.24
N VAL A 644 3.39 9.94 15.99
CA VAL A 644 4.27 9.86 17.17
C VAL A 644 3.58 9.15 18.32
N ASP A 645 2.29 9.38 18.47
CA ASP A 645 1.46 8.71 19.47
C ASP A 645 0.16 8.17 18.83
N GLY A 646 -0.50 7.26 19.51
CA GLY A 646 -1.82 6.76 19.12
C GLY A 646 -2.95 7.68 19.54
N GLY A 647 -2.62 8.86 20.10
CA GLY A 647 -3.58 9.85 20.55
C GLY A 647 -4.58 9.34 21.59
N SER A 648 -5.48 10.17 22.03
CA SER A 648 -6.60 9.84 22.91
C SER A 648 -7.92 9.66 22.14
N TYR A 649 -7.86 9.33 20.87
CA TYR A 649 -8.99 9.44 19.97
C TYR A 649 -9.84 8.19 19.96
N THR A 650 -11.14 8.40 19.88
CA THR A 650 -12.15 7.37 19.59
C THR A 650 -13.07 7.91 18.51
N GLY A 651 -13.58 7.01 17.66
CA GLY A 651 -14.43 7.36 16.54
C GLY A 651 -13.67 7.58 15.23
N SER A 652 -14.39 8.00 14.20
CA SER A 652 -13.90 8.02 12.83
C SER A 652 -13.32 9.35 12.37
N GLN A 653 -13.31 10.40 13.21
CA GLN A 653 -13.04 11.75 12.76
C GLN A 653 -11.78 12.39 13.37
N GLN A 654 -10.88 11.60 13.93
CA GLN A 654 -9.75 12.19 14.62
C GLN A 654 -8.42 11.69 14.10
N ALA A 655 -7.61 12.64 13.64
CA ALA A 655 -6.21 12.45 13.31
C ALA A 655 -5.32 12.70 14.53
N ALA A 656 -4.15 12.10 14.59
CA ALA A 656 -3.08 12.48 15.51
C ALA A 656 -2.67 13.95 15.26
N TYR A 657 -2.00 14.53 16.22
CA TYR A 657 -1.51 15.90 16.05
C TYR A 657 -0.04 15.96 15.69
N VAL A 658 0.74 14.95 16.08
CA VAL A 658 2.19 14.92 15.88
C VAL A 658 2.56 13.71 15.03
N TYR A 659 3.27 13.97 13.94
CA TYR A 659 3.77 12.95 13.02
C TYR A 659 5.26 13.14 12.83
N MET A 660 5.98 12.07 12.53
CA MET A 660 7.40 12.11 12.27
C MET A 660 7.80 11.28 11.06
N ARG A 661 8.90 11.67 10.44
CA ARG A 661 9.60 10.87 9.43
C ARG A 661 11.08 10.90 9.72
N ASP A 662 11.65 9.74 9.91
CA ASP A 662 13.09 9.58 10.03
C ASP A 662 13.72 9.35 8.65
N THR A 663 14.79 10.09 8.37
CA THR A 663 15.60 9.95 7.16
C THR A 663 17.08 9.88 7.55
N PRO A 664 17.98 9.47 6.66
CA PRO A 664 19.41 9.38 7.02
C PRO A 664 20.02 10.67 7.59
N GLN A 665 19.59 11.84 7.10
CA GLN A 665 20.18 13.13 7.46
C GLN A 665 19.30 13.96 8.42
N TYR A 666 18.01 13.69 8.49
CA TYR A 666 17.05 14.50 9.21
C TYR A 666 15.98 13.68 9.90
N VAL A 667 15.46 14.20 11.01
CA VAL A 667 14.12 13.84 11.50
C VAL A 667 13.19 14.98 11.19
N TYR A 668 12.10 14.70 10.50
CA TYR A 668 11.04 15.67 10.25
C TYR A 668 9.89 15.42 11.24
N VAL A 669 9.34 16.50 11.79
CA VAL A 669 8.20 16.46 12.73
C VAL A 669 7.15 17.46 12.27
N ALA A 670 5.94 16.99 11.97
CA ALA A 670 4.80 17.82 11.65
C ALA A 670 3.83 17.86 12.83
N VAL A 671 3.48 19.06 13.29
CA VAL A 671 2.54 19.27 14.38
C VAL A 671 1.32 20.02 13.85
N PHE A 672 0.19 19.33 13.77
CA PHE A 672 -1.08 19.85 13.25
C PHE A 672 -1.95 20.43 14.37
N ASN A 673 -2.73 21.45 14.02
CA ASN A 673 -3.81 21.95 14.87
C ASN A 673 -5.09 22.08 14.04
N PHE A 674 -5.95 21.09 14.13
CA PHE A 674 -7.24 21.07 13.43
C PHE A 674 -8.34 21.88 14.15
N SER A 675 -8.05 22.52 15.29
CA SER A 675 -8.99 23.43 15.94
C SER A 675 -8.98 24.79 15.25
N LYS A 676 -10.12 25.30 14.83
CA LYS A 676 -10.26 26.65 14.27
C LYS A 676 -10.24 27.77 15.32
N TYR A 677 -10.19 27.42 16.63
CA TYR A 677 -10.47 28.40 17.70
C TYR A 677 -9.33 28.55 18.71
N ILE A 678 -8.55 27.51 18.94
CA ILE A 678 -7.60 27.45 20.04
C ILE A 678 -6.23 27.08 19.51
N ALA A 679 -5.21 27.85 19.87
CA ALA A 679 -3.81 27.52 19.59
C ALA A 679 -3.41 26.21 20.36
N ARG A 680 -2.53 25.43 19.76
CA ARG A 680 -1.95 24.21 20.35
C ARG A 680 -0.52 24.50 20.79
N ASN A 681 -0.24 24.39 22.06
CA ASN A 681 1.10 24.50 22.61
C ASN A 681 1.52 23.19 23.26
N GLY A 682 2.80 22.88 23.19
CA GLY A 682 3.33 21.64 23.77
C GLY A 682 4.82 21.47 23.50
N SER A 683 5.30 20.28 23.77
CA SER A 683 6.69 19.88 23.50
C SER A 683 6.71 18.52 22.80
N VAL A 684 7.69 18.32 21.94
CA VAL A 684 8.01 17.02 21.36
C VAL A 684 9.22 16.46 22.11
N LEU A 685 9.04 15.30 22.74
CA LEU A 685 10.14 14.59 23.41
C LEU A 685 11.02 13.91 22.35
N TYR A 686 12.34 14.04 22.46
CA TYR A 686 13.28 13.43 21.53
C TYR A 686 13.19 11.91 21.53
N GLU A 687 12.96 11.29 22.71
CA GLU A 687 12.72 9.86 22.83
C GLU A 687 11.51 9.40 22.00
N SER A 688 10.44 10.22 21.95
CA SER A 688 9.21 9.86 21.21
C SER A 688 9.40 9.82 19.69
N ILE A 689 10.42 10.50 19.19
CA ILE A 689 10.81 10.54 17.77
C ILE A 689 12.13 9.80 17.48
N GLY A 690 12.66 9.06 18.47
CA GLY A 690 13.80 8.16 18.30
C GLY A 690 15.14 8.84 18.03
N ILE A 691 15.37 10.06 18.54
CA ILE A 691 16.63 10.76 18.37
C ILE A 691 17.23 11.16 19.72
N GLU A 692 18.53 10.94 19.89
CA GLU A 692 19.26 11.43 21.05
C GLU A 692 19.54 12.93 20.91
N PRO A 693 19.39 13.75 21.99
CA PRO A 693 19.65 15.20 21.94
C PRO A 693 21.05 15.55 21.41
N SER A 694 22.05 14.75 21.74
CA SER A 694 23.44 14.94 21.27
C SER A 694 23.62 14.75 19.77
N ASN A 695 22.67 14.09 19.12
CA ASN A 695 22.66 13.83 17.68
C ASN A 695 21.93 14.92 16.89
N ILE A 696 21.48 15.98 17.54
CA ILE A 696 20.77 17.09 16.90
C ILE A 696 21.72 18.27 16.73
N LYS A 697 21.98 18.64 15.47
CA LYS A 697 22.79 19.79 15.10
C LYS A 697 21.98 21.09 15.09
N GLU A 698 20.76 21.04 14.57
CA GLU A 698 19.88 22.20 14.38
C GLU A 698 18.42 21.74 14.33
N ILE A 699 17.51 22.59 14.81
CA ILE A 699 16.07 22.44 14.63
C ILE A 699 15.58 23.66 13.86
N LYS A 700 15.04 23.45 12.65
CA LYS A 700 14.49 24.51 11.81
C LYS A 700 12.98 24.28 11.59
N GLU A 701 12.17 25.33 11.79
CA GLU A 701 10.77 25.33 11.38
C GLU A 701 10.67 25.70 9.90
N LEU A 702 10.07 24.85 9.05
CA LEU A 702 10.19 24.98 7.60
C LEU A 702 9.23 26.02 6.99
N TRP A 703 8.10 26.32 7.62
CA TRP A 703 7.17 27.31 7.11
C TRP A 703 7.62 28.75 7.40
N THR A 704 8.22 29.01 8.55
CA THR A 704 8.71 30.35 8.93
C THR A 704 10.19 30.54 8.64
N GLY A 705 10.94 29.45 8.51
CA GLY A 705 12.40 29.47 8.37
C GLY A 705 13.16 29.69 9.68
N GLU A 706 12.45 29.76 10.81
CA GLU A 706 13.03 30.07 12.12
C GLU A 706 13.82 28.86 12.68
N THR A 707 14.94 29.17 13.35
CA THR A 707 15.66 28.18 14.16
C THR A 707 15.04 28.10 15.55
N VAL A 708 14.76 26.86 15.98
CA VAL A 708 14.13 26.58 17.28
C VAL A 708 15.20 26.08 18.26
N SER A 709 15.16 26.60 19.47
CA SER A 709 16.05 26.15 20.55
C SER A 709 15.55 24.86 21.16
N GLY A 710 16.43 23.85 21.21
CA GLY A 710 16.19 22.62 21.94
C GLY A 710 16.32 22.78 23.44
N LYS A 711 15.67 21.92 24.22
CA LYS A 711 15.85 21.67 25.66
C LYS A 711 16.62 20.37 25.86
N ALA A 712 16.85 19.96 27.09
CA ALA A 712 17.58 18.73 27.39
C ALA A 712 16.91 17.47 26.82
N GLU A 713 15.58 17.39 26.86
CA GLU A 713 14.83 16.20 26.48
C GLU A 713 13.76 16.44 25.40
N SER A 714 13.57 17.70 24.97
CA SER A 714 12.47 18.11 24.08
C SER A 714 12.76 19.40 23.35
N PHE A 715 11.87 19.76 22.42
CA PHE A 715 11.72 21.13 21.92
C PHE A 715 10.26 21.54 21.99
N ASP A 716 10.02 22.85 22.19
CA ASP A 716 8.67 23.41 22.32
C ASP A 716 8.10 23.78 20.95
N TYR A 717 6.77 23.72 20.87
CA TYR A 717 6.03 24.22 19.72
C TYR A 717 4.83 25.07 20.14
N SER A 718 4.46 26.00 19.27
CA SER A 718 3.21 26.75 19.34
C SER A 718 2.60 26.78 17.93
N VAL A 719 1.41 26.17 17.78
CA VAL A 719 0.69 26.09 16.51
C VAL A 719 -0.60 26.89 16.63
N PRO A 720 -0.77 27.96 15.84
CA PRO A 720 -2.02 28.73 15.83
C PRO A 720 -3.24 27.84 15.50
N ALA A 721 -4.43 28.39 15.74
CA ALA A 721 -5.68 27.71 15.35
C ALA A 721 -5.72 27.50 13.82
N GLY A 722 -6.15 26.30 13.37
CA GLY A 722 -6.23 25.94 11.96
C GLY A 722 -4.89 26.02 11.22
N ASP A 723 -3.80 25.61 11.84
CA ASP A 723 -2.45 25.74 11.27
C ASP A 723 -1.59 24.50 11.52
N VAL A 724 -0.38 24.50 11.03
CA VAL A 724 0.62 23.43 11.19
C VAL A 724 2.01 24.04 11.35
N ARG A 725 2.89 23.35 12.06
CA ARG A 725 4.34 23.60 12.06
C ARG A 725 5.07 22.34 11.62
N VAL A 726 6.11 22.55 10.84
CA VAL A 726 6.97 21.44 10.34
C VAL A 726 8.40 21.72 10.76
N PHE A 727 8.92 20.87 11.62
CA PHE A 727 10.28 20.97 12.12
C PHE A 727 11.18 19.97 11.42
N ARG A 728 12.36 20.43 11.00
CA ARG A 728 13.45 19.60 10.49
C ARG A 728 14.57 19.61 11.52
N LEU A 729 14.84 18.45 12.12
CA LEU A 729 15.95 18.25 13.02
C LEU A 729 17.13 17.70 12.21
N ALA A 730 18.16 18.49 12.00
CA ALA A 730 19.36 18.05 11.31
C ALA A 730 20.17 17.13 12.24
N LYS A 731 20.46 15.92 11.76
CA LYS A 731 21.30 14.99 12.51
C LYS A 731 22.76 15.40 12.45
N VAL A 732 23.48 15.14 13.53
CA VAL A 732 24.93 15.18 13.49
C VAL A 732 25.36 14.01 12.61
N VAL A 733 25.73 14.30 11.37
CA VAL A 733 26.39 13.32 10.51
C VAL A 733 27.87 13.38 10.87
N ALA A 734 28.43 12.28 11.33
CA ALA A 734 29.86 12.21 11.57
C ALA A 734 30.58 12.64 10.27
N GLY A 735 31.38 13.70 10.37
CA GLY A 735 32.08 14.24 9.21
C GLY A 735 33.08 13.21 8.70
N VAL A 736 33.48 13.33 7.45
CA VAL A 736 34.46 12.45 6.81
C VAL A 736 35.84 12.49 7.56
N ASP A 737 36.04 13.49 8.42
CA ASP A 737 37.24 13.65 9.25
C ASP A 737 37.20 12.88 10.58
N ASP A 738 36.03 12.32 10.97
CA ASP A 738 35.84 11.55 12.20
C ASP A 738 35.52 10.06 11.92
N ILE A 739 36.11 9.46 10.88
CA ILE A 739 36.04 8.02 10.70
C ILE A 739 36.91 7.35 11.78
N VAL A 740 36.43 7.38 13.01
CA VAL A 740 36.70 6.28 13.94
C VAL A 740 35.89 5.12 13.41
N VAL A 741 36.57 4.16 12.80
CA VAL A 741 35.95 2.94 12.26
C VAL A 741 35.22 2.24 13.41
N ASP A 742 33.91 2.52 13.55
CA ASP A 742 33.03 1.69 14.34
C ASP A 742 32.86 0.36 13.59
N ARG A 743 33.48 -0.67 14.14
CA ARG A 743 33.50 -2.02 13.57
C ARG A 743 32.14 -2.72 13.52
N THR A 744 31.05 -1.99 13.76
CA THR A 744 29.67 -2.49 13.67
C THR A 744 28.94 -2.13 12.37
N SER A 745 29.52 -1.29 11.48
CA SER A 745 28.97 -1.05 10.15
C SER A 745 29.21 -2.25 9.24
N ARG A 746 28.17 -2.66 8.50
CA ARG A 746 28.32 -3.73 7.49
C ARG A 746 29.47 -3.39 6.54
N PRO A 747 30.38 -4.31 6.25
CA PRO A 747 31.44 -4.07 5.31
C PRO A 747 30.91 -3.63 3.95
N SER A 748 31.55 -2.65 3.30
CA SER A 748 31.17 -2.16 1.98
C SER A 748 32.37 -2.21 1.03
N VAL A 749 32.08 -2.37 -0.28
CA VAL A 749 33.08 -2.30 -1.33
C VAL A 749 32.62 -1.33 -2.40
N SER A 750 33.56 -0.53 -2.91
CA SER A 750 33.37 0.36 -4.06
C SER A 750 34.52 0.17 -5.06
N ALA A 751 34.28 0.46 -6.34
CA ALA A 751 35.29 0.33 -7.36
C ALA A 751 35.12 1.36 -8.48
N VAL A 752 36.23 1.73 -9.13
CA VAL A 752 36.28 2.64 -10.28
C VAL A 752 37.24 2.09 -11.31
N ILE A 753 36.86 2.15 -12.60
CA ILE A 753 37.80 1.89 -13.71
C ILE A 753 38.13 3.22 -14.38
N ALA A 754 39.39 3.56 -14.40
CA ALA A 754 39.95 4.75 -15.05
C ALA A 754 41.02 4.34 -16.04
N GLY A 755 40.73 4.43 -17.33
CA GLY A 755 41.63 3.91 -18.37
C GLY A 755 41.76 2.37 -18.27
N ASN A 756 42.99 1.89 -18.15
CA ASN A 756 43.29 0.46 -18.00
C ASN A 756 43.48 0.02 -16.54
N GLU A 757 43.13 0.86 -15.58
CA GLU A 757 43.33 0.57 -14.16
C GLU A 757 41.99 0.46 -13.43
N CYS A 758 41.85 -0.58 -12.61
CA CYS A 758 40.74 -0.77 -11.71
C CYS A 758 41.22 -0.55 -10.28
N VAL A 759 40.57 0.42 -9.61
CA VAL A 759 40.78 0.72 -8.20
C VAL A 759 39.58 0.22 -7.41
N VAL A 760 39.80 -0.67 -6.46
CA VAL A 760 38.77 -1.21 -5.57
C VAL A 760 39.11 -0.79 -4.14
N SER A 761 38.15 -0.23 -3.43
CA SER A 761 38.30 0.19 -2.03
C SER A 761 37.19 -0.48 -1.19
N SER A 762 37.53 -0.89 0.02
CA SER A 762 36.64 -1.55 0.96
C SER A 762 36.78 -0.96 2.36
N SER A 763 35.75 -1.09 3.17
CA SER A 763 35.74 -0.70 4.59
C SER A 763 36.45 -1.69 5.52
N ALA A 764 36.89 -2.86 5.01
CA ALA A 764 37.67 -3.87 5.73
C ALA A 764 38.69 -4.50 4.80
N GLU A 765 39.69 -5.24 5.34
CA GLU A 765 40.72 -5.88 4.54
C GLU A 765 40.15 -6.93 3.60
N MET A 766 40.59 -6.88 2.34
CA MET A 766 40.24 -7.82 1.28
C MET A 766 41.30 -8.89 1.13
N ALA A 767 40.90 -10.15 1.06
CA ALA A 767 41.81 -11.27 0.72
C ALA A 767 42.01 -11.39 -0.80
N SER A 768 40.92 -11.18 -1.59
CA SER A 768 41.00 -11.15 -3.06
C SER A 768 39.89 -10.32 -3.68
N VAL A 769 40.14 -9.85 -4.92
CA VAL A 769 39.18 -9.14 -5.74
C VAL A 769 39.10 -9.76 -7.13
N ALA A 770 37.91 -9.95 -7.67
CA ALA A 770 37.73 -10.38 -9.04
C ALA A 770 36.71 -9.48 -9.76
N LEU A 771 37.00 -9.15 -11.02
CA LEU A 771 36.16 -8.38 -11.93
C LEU A 771 35.49 -9.32 -12.92
N TYR A 772 34.20 -9.23 -13.07
CA TYR A 772 33.38 -10.05 -13.97
C TYR A 772 32.64 -9.20 -14.99
N ASP A 773 32.49 -9.70 -16.21
CA ASP A 773 31.54 -9.14 -17.18
C ASP A 773 30.10 -9.63 -16.89
N LEU A 774 29.10 -9.09 -17.60
CA LEU A 774 27.69 -9.45 -17.39
C LEU A 774 27.36 -10.90 -17.81
N SER A 775 28.26 -11.59 -18.51
CA SER A 775 28.10 -13.03 -18.82
C SER A 775 28.59 -13.92 -17.67
N GLY A 776 29.17 -13.33 -16.63
CA GLY A 776 29.76 -14.05 -15.50
C GLY A 776 31.19 -14.52 -15.72
N ARG A 777 31.83 -14.10 -16.82
CA ARG A 777 33.25 -14.41 -17.09
C ARG A 777 34.12 -13.49 -16.25
N CYS A 778 35.11 -14.08 -15.52
CA CYS A 778 36.13 -13.32 -14.83
C CYS A 778 37.09 -12.68 -15.84
N VAL A 779 37.20 -11.35 -15.81
CA VAL A 779 38.05 -10.58 -16.73
C VAL A 779 39.36 -10.14 -16.07
N ALA A 780 39.41 -10.03 -14.74
CA ALA A 780 40.61 -9.79 -13.96
C ALA A 780 40.42 -10.30 -12.53
N ARG A 781 41.56 -10.70 -11.88
CA ARG A 781 41.56 -11.15 -10.49
C ARG A 781 42.90 -10.81 -9.84
N VAL A 782 42.87 -10.42 -8.57
CA VAL A 782 44.01 -10.23 -7.69
C VAL A 782 43.75 -10.97 -6.39
N ASP A 783 44.67 -11.80 -5.98
CA ASP A 783 44.63 -12.56 -4.73
C ASP A 783 45.71 -12.01 -3.75
N ASP A 784 45.65 -12.42 -2.48
CA ASP A 784 46.59 -12.07 -1.41
C ASP A 784 46.77 -10.56 -1.15
N ILE A 785 45.64 -9.81 -1.22
CA ILE A 785 45.65 -8.34 -1.11
C ILE A 785 45.98 -7.90 0.31
N ASN A 786 45.33 -8.44 1.35
CA ASN A 786 45.48 -8.12 2.76
C ASN A 786 45.52 -6.61 3.07
N HIS A 787 44.67 -5.85 2.36
CA HIS A 787 44.56 -4.40 2.45
C HIS A 787 43.13 -3.94 2.14
N VAL A 788 42.79 -2.72 2.54
CA VAL A 788 41.45 -2.11 2.26
C VAL A 788 41.35 -1.54 0.85
N GLN A 789 42.44 -1.53 0.08
CA GLN A 789 42.45 -1.05 -1.30
C GLN A 789 43.31 -1.99 -2.18
N ALA A 790 42.80 -2.23 -3.39
CA ALA A 790 43.49 -2.95 -4.45
C ALA A 790 43.49 -2.12 -5.73
N VAL A 791 44.62 -2.08 -6.42
CA VAL A 791 44.79 -1.44 -7.71
C VAL A 791 45.38 -2.45 -8.67
N PHE A 792 44.74 -2.66 -9.83
CA PHE A 792 45.24 -3.64 -10.79
C PHE A 792 44.83 -3.27 -12.22
N ASP A 793 45.65 -3.70 -13.16
CA ASP A 793 45.43 -3.46 -14.58
C ASP A 793 44.27 -4.27 -15.11
N VAL A 794 43.40 -3.64 -15.91
CA VAL A 794 42.30 -4.27 -16.61
C VAL A 794 42.27 -3.84 -18.08
N ASN A 795 42.00 -4.79 -18.96
CA ASN A 795 41.76 -4.50 -20.37
C ASN A 795 40.29 -4.83 -20.67
N VAL A 796 39.42 -3.84 -20.48
CA VAL A 796 38.00 -3.97 -20.59
C VAL A 796 37.42 -2.99 -21.60
N GLN A 797 36.38 -3.39 -22.32
CA GLN A 797 35.63 -2.52 -23.21
C GLN A 797 34.64 -1.67 -22.40
N LYS A 798 34.15 -0.59 -23.03
CA LYS A 798 33.05 0.18 -22.43
C LYS A 798 31.87 -0.73 -22.10
N GLY A 799 31.39 -0.68 -20.87
CA GLY A 799 30.33 -1.57 -20.42
C GLY A 799 30.19 -1.63 -18.90
N VAL A 800 29.27 -2.47 -18.44
CA VAL A 800 29.00 -2.72 -17.02
C VAL A 800 29.73 -3.98 -16.59
N TYR A 801 30.37 -3.91 -15.42
CA TYR A 801 31.10 -4.98 -14.80
C TYR A 801 30.69 -5.13 -13.33
N ILE A 802 30.97 -6.29 -12.74
CA ILE A 802 30.74 -6.59 -11.33
C ILE A 802 32.08 -6.90 -10.67
N VAL A 803 32.39 -6.15 -9.63
CA VAL A 803 33.51 -6.45 -8.74
C VAL A 803 33.01 -7.32 -7.60
N ASN A 804 33.67 -8.44 -7.34
CA ASN A 804 33.48 -9.28 -6.17
C ASN A 804 34.76 -9.25 -5.33
N ALA A 805 34.66 -8.79 -4.08
CA ALA A 805 35.72 -8.82 -3.09
C ALA A 805 35.44 -9.94 -2.08
N LEU A 806 36.45 -10.80 -1.87
CA LEU A 806 36.48 -11.73 -0.74
C LEU A 806 37.20 -11.01 0.39
N MET A 807 36.56 -10.87 1.52
CA MET A 807 37.10 -10.20 2.68
C MET A 807 37.99 -11.14 3.50
N ALA A 808 38.85 -10.58 4.34
CA ALA A 808 39.76 -11.36 5.19
C ALA A 808 39.01 -12.25 6.21
N ASP A 809 37.79 -11.91 6.58
CA ASP A 809 36.88 -12.69 7.45
C ASP A 809 36.09 -13.80 6.71
N GLY A 810 36.33 -13.96 5.39
CA GLY A 810 35.66 -14.92 4.53
C GLY A 810 34.31 -14.46 3.95
N SER A 811 33.80 -13.29 4.33
CA SER A 811 32.60 -12.70 3.75
C SER A 811 32.85 -12.22 2.30
N ARG A 812 31.81 -12.08 1.50
CA ARG A 812 31.86 -11.60 0.12
C ARG A 812 31.04 -10.35 -0.07
N LEU A 813 31.62 -9.37 -0.72
CA LEU A 813 30.99 -8.11 -1.09
C LEU A 813 31.05 -7.90 -2.59
N SER A 814 30.03 -7.24 -3.16
CA SER A 814 29.97 -6.97 -4.60
C SER A 814 29.63 -5.52 -4.87
N ALA A 815 30.22 -4.96 -5.91
CA ALA A 815 29.89 -3.63 -6.44
C ALA A 815 29.71 -3.69 -7.95
N LYS A 816 28.72 -2.94 -8.47
CA LYS A 816 28.52 -2.72 -9.91
C LYS A 816 29.31 -1.49 -10.33
N ILE A 817 30.10 -1.60 -11.40
CA ILE A 817 30.91 -0.52 -11.95
C ILE A 817 30.72 -0.37 -13.45
N THR A 818 31.03 0.81 -13.96
CA THR A 818 30.94 1.10 -15.40
C THR A 818 32.32 1.52 -15.93
N ALA A 819 32.82 0.80 -16.92
CA ALA A 819 33.94 1.25 -17.73
C ALA A 819 33.44 2.22 -18.78
N ARG A 820 33.99 3.45 -18.82
CA ARG A 820 33.56 4.55 -19.72
C ARG A 820 34.43 4.67 -20.97
#